data_574e3affc3cc2c1b04b7c4c2a94d9d16
#
_entry.id   574e3affc3cc2c1b04b7c4c2a94d9d16
#
_cell.length_a   1.000
_cell.length_b   1.000
_cell.length_c   1.000
_cell.angle_alpha   90.00
_cell.angle_beta   90.00
_cell.angle_gamma   90.00
#
_symmetry.space_group_name_H-M   'P 1'
#
loop_
_entity.id
_entity.type
_entity.pdbx_description
1 polymer ?
#
loop_
_entity_poly.entity_id
_entity_poly.type
_entity_poly.pdbx_seq_one_letter_code
_entity_poly.pdbx_strand_id
1 'polypeptide(L)'
;LSKKTTGAFTLPGESGYEALTLELAERWGADVIRDSDGTQLSDEIINAGYGIYSTICIIRDHNEWASQNSDKLQQSFLITNPKVAVQDYLSIYLMEDFFAEQFRVNDSKEAFKYWQVFDRTTGEEVPRELWNYERESGNVVITGIAPWHKYTVSFMVYRIWEEISMYNHTTNHWEKEHLMQIDPIYVETQKYLLHWIEDWCHKHKETTVVRFTSLFYNFAWIWGSDERNRHLFSDWGSYDFTVSSRALDLFAKKYGYSLTAEDFVNGGKYRVSHIPAQQRKLDYMAFINDFVIEFGKQLIDIVHKHDKLAYVFYDDSWVGMEPYNDRFEEFGFDGMIKCVFSGYEARLCSGVKVDTHEIRLHPYLFPVGLGGLPTFMEGGNPTLDAKKYWINIRRALLREPIDRIGLGGYLHLVEPYPDFCDYIEKIAGEFREIKELHHKGKPYQIKTKVAILHAWGKLRSWTLSGHFHETYMHDLIHINEALSGLPIEVQFIDFEDIRQGVLQECDVVINAGSAGSAWSGGEYWSDHKCVDLLTAWVYEGGTFIGVNQPSALEGYDSFFRMAHVLGLDEDTGSKVAHGRWTFEARDEQDLVPEGASITPKNNIYLTDGSAAVLCEKSGMITLSAHAFGKGKGIYLPSFTLSFENTRLLLNVIRYAGNELKDTKYITDNLYTECAYYPESKILVVINNSDQLQKTTIDTEYGQQTLELDPFDTIIRTIGD
;
A
#
# COMPACT_ATOMS: atom_id res chain seq x y z
N LEU A 1 21.03 -37.56 -5.82
CA LEU A 1 21.08 -36.19 -5.30
C LEU A 1 20.71 -35.27 -6.46
N SER A 2 19.48 -34.75 -6.51
CA SER A 2 19.11 -33.69 -7.45
C SER A 2 20.01 -32.49 -7.22
N LYS A 3 20.50 -31.91 -8.30
CA LYS A 3 21.32 -30.70 -8.25
C LYS A 3 20.49 -29.63 -7.53
N LYS A 4 20.94 -29.14 -6.35
CA LYS A 4 20.27 -28.11 -5.59
C LYS A 4 20.13 -26.88 -6.50
N THR A 5 18.91 -26.47 -6.83
CA THR A 5 18.68 -25.25 -7.61
C THR A 5 19.12 -24.05 -6.78
N THR A 6 19.88 -23.14 -7.39
CA THR A 6 20.41 -21.93 -6.75
C THR A 6 19.96 -20.71 -7.54
N GLY A 7 20.14 -19.54 -6.98
CA GLY A 7 19.77 -18.27 -7.59
C GLY A 7 18.42 -17.75 -7.11
N ALA A 8 18.02 -16.64 -7.67
CA ALA A 8 16.79 -15.92 -7.34
C ALA A 8 16.65 -15.52 -5.86
N PHE A 9 17.77 -15.37 -5.17
CA PHE A 9 17.83 -14.98 -3.77
C PHE A 9 18.84 -13.84 -3.59
N THR A 10 18.42 -12.74 -2.97
CA THR A 10 19.25 -11.59 -2.64
C THR A 10 19.53 -11.58 -1.14
N LEU A 11 20.81 -11.73 -0.78
CA LEU A 11 21.28 -11.75 0.59
C LEU A 11 21.71 -10.35 1.04
N PRO A 12 21.35 -9.88 2.24
CA PRO A 12 22.01 -8.71 2.83
C PRO A 12 23.43 -9.08 3.24
N GLY A 13 24.43 -8.41 2.68
CA GLY A 13 25.82 -8.56 3.07
C GLY A 13 26.20 -7.58 4.17
N GLU A 14 27.19 -7.93 4.99
CA GLU A 14 27.62 -7.07 6.08
C GLU A 14 29.14 -7.11 6.25
N SER A 15 29.77 -5.93 6.17
CA SER A 15 31.21 -5.77 6.42
C SER A 15 31.51 -6.05 7.89
N GLY A 16 32.57 -6.83 8.14
CA GLY A 16 32.91 -7.35 9.47
C GLY A 16 32.29 -8.71 9.79
N TYR A 17 31.40 -9.20 8.91
CA TYR A 17 30.74 -10.53 9.02
C TYR A 17 30.87 -11.30 7.69
N GLU A 18 32.04 -11.22 7.06
CA GLU A 18 32.32 -11.81 5.74
C GLU A 18 32.08 -13.32 5.74
N ALA A 19 32.61 -14.02 6.74
CA ALA A 19 32.44 -15.47 6.84
C ALA A 19 30.97 -15.89 6.93
N LEU A 20 30.20 -15.23 7.77
CA LEU A 20 28.77 -15.46 7.90
C LEU A 20 28.02 -15.13 6.60
N THR A 21 28.37 -14.01 5.97
CA THR A 21 27.77 -13.58 4.70
C THR A 21 27.97 -14.64 3.61
N LEU A 22 29.19 -15.13 3.44
CA LEU A 22 29.52 -16.12 2.41
C LEU A 22 28.94 -17.51 2.72
N GLU A 23 28.96 -17.92 4.00
CA GLU A 23 28.33 -19.18 4.43
C GLU A 23 26.82 -19.18 4.12
N LEU A 24 26.10 -18.14 4.52
CA LEU A 24 24.66 -18.06 4.29
C LEU A 24 24.31 -17.82 2.82
N ALA A 25 25.15 -17.13 2.06
CA ALA A 25 24.97 -16.98 0.62
C ALA A 25 25.02 -18.35 -0.09
N GLU A 26 25.98 -19.20 0.25
CA GLU A 26 26.05 -20.57 -0.28
C GLU A 26 24.89 -21.42 0.19
N ARG A 27 24.58 -21.39 1.49
CA ARG A 27 23.55 -22.19 2.12
C ARG A 27 22.15 -21.89 1.58
N TRP A 28 21.80 -20.61 1.46
CA TRP A 28 20.49 -20.17 0.94
C TRP A 28 20.43 -20.12 -0.58
N GLY A 29 21.57 -20.37 -1.24
CA GLY A 29 21.68 -20.38 -2.70
C GLY A 29 21.54 -19.00 -3.31
N ALA A 30 22.06 -17.96 -2.64
CA ALA A 30 22.06 -16.61 -3.18
C ALA A 30 22.91 -16.51 -4.44
N ASP A 31 22.50 -15.67 -5.38
CA ASP A 31 23.25 -15.27 -6.56
C ASP A 31 23.61 -13.78 -6.52
N VAL A 32 23.04 -13.05 -5.57
CA VAL A 32 23.25 -11.61 -5.36
C VAL A 32 23.47 -11.33 -3.87
N ILE A 33 24.45 -10.47 -3.60
CA ILE A 33 24.66 -9.86 -2.29
C ILE A 33 24.42 -8.35 -2.43
N ARG A 34 23.66 -7.78 -1.50
CA ARG A 34 23.39 -6.34 -1.46
C ARG A 34 24.04 -5.68 -0.26
N ASP A 35 24.43 -4.43 -0.40
CA ASP A 35 24.68 -3.53 0.71
C ASP A 35 23.36 -3.06 1.37
N SER A 36 23.48 -2.31 2.44
CA SER A 36 22.38 -1.60 3.10
C SER A 36 22.62 -0.09 3.01
N ASP A 37 21.56 0.70 3.22
CA ASP A 37 21.68 2.16 3.23
C ASP A 37 22.79 2.60 4.20
N GLY A 38 23.72 3.40 3.68
CA GLY A 38 24.83 3.93 4.46
C GLY A 38 25.91 2.92 4.85
N THR A 39 25.89 1.70 4.29
CA THR A 39 26.94 0.69 4.47
C THR A 39 27.68 0.42 3.16
N GLN A 40 28.84 -0.22 3.25
CA GLN A 40 29.60 -0.70 2.11
C GLN A 40 29.99 -2.15 2.33
N LEU A 41 30.00 -2.95 1.27
CA LEU A 41 30.53 -4.31 1.31
C LEU A 41 32.05 -4.28 1.31
N SER A 42 32.67 -5.25 2.00
CA SER A 42 34.12 -5.42 2.00
C SER A 42 34.62 -5.99 0.67
N ASP A 43 35.90 -5.77 0.37
CA ASP A 43 36.54 -6.32 -0.83
C ASP A 43 36.42 -7.85 -0.90
N GLU A 44 36.44 -8.54 0.25
CA GLU A 44 36.28 -9.99 0.33
C GLU A 44 34.91 -10.44 -0.22
N ILE A 45 33.85 -9.77 0.18
CA ILE A 45 32.49 -10.04 -0.31
C ILE A 45 32.35 -9.67 -1.79
N ILE A 46 32.85 -8.49 -2.18
CA ILE A 46 32.79 -8.00 -3.57
C ILE A 46 33.48 -8.96 -4.52
N ASN A 47 34.64 -9.50 -4.12
CA ASN A 47 35.43 -10.41 -4.97
C ASN A 47 35.01 -11.88 -4.89
N ALA A 48 33.95 -12.21 -4.13
CA ALA A 48 33.48 -13.59 -3.98
C ALA A 48 32.70 -14.14 -5.20
N GLY A 49 32.41 -13.28 -6.21
CA GLY A 49 31.83 -13.69 -7.48
C GLY A 49 30.30 -13.66 -7.54
N TYR A 50 29.63 -13.02 -6.56
CA TYR A 50 28.20 -12.75 -6.57
C TYR A 50 27.89 -11.47 -7.36
N GLY A 51 26.64 -11.37 -7.87
CA GLY A 51 26.10 -10.07 -8.31
C GLY A 51 26.04 -9.11 -7.12
N ILE A 52 26.35 -7.84 -7.35
CA ILE A 52 26.36 -6.82 -6.30
C ILE A 52 25.24 -5.83 -6.55
N TYR A 53 24.31 -5.72 -5.59
CA TYR A 53 23.33 -4.65 -5.55
C TYR A 53 23.83 -3.56 -4.61
N SER A 54 24.04 -2.38 -5.17
CA SER A 54 24.45 -1.21 -4.40
C SER A 54 23.27 -0.26 -4.22
N THR A 55 23.02 0.08 -2.96
CA THR A 55 21.89 0.91 -2.55
C THR A 55 22.30 2.37 -2.60
N ILE A 56 21.47 3.19 -3.25
CA ILE A 56 21.61 4.64 -3.20
C ILE A 56 20.27 5.31 -2.86
N CYS A 57 20.34 6.36 -2.05
CA CYS A 57 19.27 7.32 -1.90
C CYS A 57 19.70 8.61 -2.57
N ILE A 58 19.22 8.83 -3.81
CA ILE A 58 19.73 9.88 -4.69
C ILE A 58 19.59 11.31 -4.14
N ILE A 59 18.70 11.54 -3.20
CA ILE A 59 18.44 12.87 -2.63
C ILE A 59 19.13 13.10 -1.26
N ARG A 60 19.76 12.08 -0.70
CA ARG A 60 20.43 12.13 0.61
C ARG A 60 21.92 11.79 0.47
N ASP A 61 22.65 11.94 1.56
CA ASP A 61 24.11 11.69 1.60
C ASP A 61 24.94 12.73 0.81
N HIS A 62 24.39 13.95 0.75
CA HIS A 62 24.98 15.11 0.07
C HIS A 62 25.15 16.31 1.01
N ASN A 63 25.42 16.06 2.29
CA ASN A 63 25.39 17.09 3.33
C ASN A 63 26.30 18.29 3.06
N GLU A 64 27.47 18.08 2.45
CA GLU A 64 28.38 19.18 2.09
C GLU A 64 27.71 20.13 1.08
N TRP A 65 27.15 19.58 0.00
CA TRP A 65 26.44 20.38 -1.01
C TRP A 65 25.17 21.01 -0.42
N ALA A 66 24.41 20.25 0.36
CA ALA A 66 23.17 20.69 1.01
C ALA A 66 23.42 21.87 1.95
N SER A 67 24.51 21.85 2.72
CA SER A 67 24.89 22.94 3.64
C SER A 67 25.21 24.21 2.87
N GLN A 68 25.85 24.11 1.70
CA GLN A 68 26.17 25.23 0.84
C GLN A 68 24.96 25.76 0.06
N ASN A 69 23.91 24.93 -0.10
CA ASN A 69 22.70 25.22 -0.88
C ASN A 69 21.44 25.00 -0.03
N SER A 70 21.44 25.51 1.18
CA SER A 70 20.39 25.22 2.19
C SER A 70 19.00 25.77 1.83
N ASP A 71 18.90 26.61 0.81
CA ASP A 71 17.67 27.08 0.17
C ASP A 71 17.09 26.11 -0.86
N LYS A 72 17.79 25.02 -1.16
CA LYS A 72 17.40 23.97 -2.13
C LYS A 72 17.12 22.62 -1.46
N LEU A 73 16.91 22.62 -0.16
CA LEU A 73 16.42 21.46 0.57
C LEU A 73 14.95 21.23 0.27
N GLN A 74 14.48 20.01 0.48
CA GLN A 74 13.06 19.70 0.38
C GLN A 74 12.24 20.52 1.36
N GLN A 75 11.02 20.84 0.97
CA GLN A 75 10.11 21.69 1.73
C GLN A 75 8.78 20.98 1.97
N SER A 76 8.04 21.46 2.94
CA SER A 76 6.70 20.99 3.27
C SER A 76 5.84 22.14 3.77
N PHE A 77 4.51 21.97 3.69
CA PHE A 77 3.62 22.72 4.54
C PHE A 77 3.53 22.08 5.91
N LEU A 78 3.48 22.92 6.94
CA LEU A 78 3.05 22.53 8.28
C LEU A 78 1.82 23.36 8.66
N ILE A 79 0.95 22.77 9.48
CA ILE A 79 -0.23 23.45 10.02
C ILE A 79 -0.21 23.34 11.53
N THR A 80 -0.30 24.48 12.22
CA THR A 80 -0.39 24.50 13.67
C THR A 80 -1.67 23.80 14.15
N ASN A 81 -1.66 23.28 15.36
CA ASN A 81 -2.91 22.88 16.01
C ASN A 81 -3.86 24.08 16.15
N PRO A 82 -5.18 23.86 16.09
CA PRO A 82 -6.14 24.95 16.28
C PRO A 82 -6.03 25.59 17.67
N LYS A 83 -5.90 26.91 17.70
CA LYS A 83 -5.89 27.71 18.94
C LYS A 83 -7.14 28.55 19.01
N VAL A 84 -7.79 28.56 20.16
CA VAL A 84 -8.98 29.41 20.41
C VAL A 84 -8.55 30.82 20.81
N ALA A 85 -9.06 31.82 20.08
CA ALA A 85 -8.88 33.23 20.47
C ALA A 85 -9.84 33.58 21.61
N VAL A 86 -9.32 34.09 22.71
CA VAL A 86 -10.14 34.57 23.86
C VAL A 86 -10.50 36.03 23.69
N GLN A 87 -9.73 36.75 22.90
CA GLN A 87 -9.87 38.20 22.62
C GLN A 87 -9.84 38.40 21.10
N ASP A 88 -9.82 39.63 20.65
CA ASP A 88 -9.72 40.03 19.24
C ASP A 88 -8.32 39.90 18.65
N TYR A 89 -7.41 39.27 19.36
CA TYR A 89 -6.08 38.93 18.91
C TYR A 89 -5.64 37.53 19.38
N LEU A 90 -4.70 36.94 18.67
CA LEU A 90 -4.08 35.64 19.01
C LEU A 90 -2.62 35.63 18.56
N SER A 91 -1.75 35.09 19.40
CA SER A 91 -0.35 34.80 19.04
C SER A 91 -0.13 33.30 19.03
N ILE A 92 0.36 32.76 17.90
CA ILE A 92 0.60 31.33 17.69
C ILE A 92 2.08 31.11 17.41
N TYR A 93 2.74 30.36 18.29
CA TYR A 93 4.11 29.89 18.03
C TYR A 93 4.10 28.76 17.03
N LEU A 94 4.76 28.94 15.88
CA LEU A 94 4.64 28.04 14.75
C LEU A 94 5.14 26.63 15.04
N MET A 95 6.20 26.49 15.83
CA MET A 95 6.88 25.23 16.08
C MET A 95 6.46 24.52 17.37
N GLU A 96 5.41 25.00 18.07
CA GLU A 96 4.97 24.44 19.36
C GLU A 96 4.67 22.95 19.30
N ASP A 97 4.05 22.51 18.19
CA ASP A 97 3.55 21.15 18.01
C ASP A 97 4.50 20.27 17.18
N PHE A 98 5.66 20.80 16.81
CA PHE A 98 6.62 20.11 15.93
C PHE A 98 7.98 19.93 16.60
N PHE A 99 8.72 18.94 16.13
CA PHE A 99 10.10 18.72 16.54
C PHE A 99 11.00 19.71 15.78
N ALA A 100 11.27 20.86 16.44
CA ALA A 100 11.88 22.03 15.80
C ALA A 100 13.25 21.76 15.14
N GLU A 101 13.99 20.74 15.63
CA GLU A 101 15.28 20.35 15.05
C GLU A 101 15.16 19.75 13.64
N GLN A 102 13.98 19.25 13.29
CA GLN A 102 13.72 18.61 11.99
C GLN A 102 13.40 19.64 10.90
N PHE A 103 13.01 20.85 11.28
CA PHE A 103 12.51 21.85 10.37
C PHE A 103 13.15 23.22 10.58
N ARG A 104 13.27 23.96 9.49
CA ARG A 104 13.60 25.38 9.52
C ARG A 104 12.48 26.14 8.79
N VAL A 105 11.87 27.12 9.47
CA VAL A 105 10.81 27.94 8.87
C VAL A 105 11.34 28.60 7.60
N ASN A 106 10.57 28.50 6.52
CA ASN A 106 10.85 29.17 5.26
C ASN A 106 10.01 30.43 5.12
N ASP A 107 10.54 31.54 5.56
CA ASP A 107 9.93 32.87 5.48
C ASP A 107 10.49 33.69 4.31
N SER A 108 11.13 33.05 3.33
CA SER A 108 11.51 33.70 2.08
C SER A 108 10.28 34.32 1.39
N LYS A 109 10.49 35.37 0.62
CA LYS A 109 9.41 36.04 -0.09
C LYS A 109 8.62 35.08 -1.00
N GLU A 110 9.31 34.13 -1.58
CA GLU A 110 8.76 33.10 -2.47
C GLU A 110 7.85 32.12 -1.71
N ALA A 111 8.21 31.75 -0.48
CA ALA A 111 7.42 30.83 0.35
C ALA A 111 6.32 31.55 1.11
N PHE A 112 6.60 32.75 1.61
CA PHE A 112 5.69 33.50 2.49
C PHE A 112 4.35 33.84 1.81
N LYS A 113 4.31 34.00 0.50
CA LYS A 113 3.07 34.22 -0.27
C LYS A 113 2.09 33.04 -0.21
N TYR A 114 2.56 31.84 0.18
CA TYR A 114 1.78 30.63 0.31
C TYR A 114 1.34 30.37 1.77
N TRP A 115 1.78 31.18 2.71
CA TRP A 115 1.34 31.08 4.10
C TRP A 115 -0.09 31.56 4.23
N GLN A 116 -0.87 30.90 5.10
CA GLN A 116 -2.27 31.21 5.31
C GLN A 116 -2.61 31.11 6.79
N VAL A 117 -3.51 31.99 7.24
CA VAL A 117 -4.19 31.86 8.53
C VAL A 117 -5.65 31.54 8.24
N PHE A 118 -6.17 30.51 8.89
CA PHE A 118 -7.55 30.08 8.72
C PHE A 118 -8.34 30.20 10.01
N ASP A 119 -9.54 30.73 9.93
CA ASP A 119 -10.59 30.59 10.94
C ASP A 119 -11.29 29.24 10.73
N ARG A 120 -10.97 28.26 11.57
CA ARG A 120 -11.55 26.90 11.48
C ARG A 120 -12.99 26.82 11.94
N THR A 121 -13.51 27.87 12.58
CA THR A 121 -14.91 27.96 12.99
C THR A 121 -15.79 28.34 11.81
N THR A 122 -15.35 29.27 10.98
CA THR A 122 -16.07 29.70 9.77
C THR A 122 -15.66 28.96 8.52
N GLY A 123 -14.43 28.42 8.46
CA GLY A 123 -13.84 27.83 7.25
C GLY A 123 -13.27 28.88 6.30
N GLU A 124 -13.09 30.13 6.76
CA GLU A 124 -12.61 31.24 5.94
C GLU A 124 -11.13 31.57 6.20
N GLU A 125 -10.44 32.00 5.16
CA GLU A 125 -9.08 32.51 5.29
C GLU A 125 -9.10 33.90 5.92
N VAL A 126 -8.26 34.10 6.92
CA VAL A 126 -8.08 35.41 7.55
C VAL A 126 -7.31 36.32 6.59
N PRO A 127 -7.81 37.55 6.30
CA PRO A 127 -7.14 38.51 5.42
C PRO A 127 -5.70 38.77 5.82
N ARG A 128 -4.83 38.84 4.80
CA ARG A 128 -3.37 38.95 5.00
C ARG A 128 -2.93 40.12 5.84
N GLU A 129 -3.66 41.22 5.81
CA GLU A 129 -3.41 42.45 6.56
C GLU A 129 -3.71 42.32 8.06
N LEU A 130 -4.42 41.28 8.49
CA LEU A 130 -4.76 41.06 9.88
C LEU A 130 -3.76 40.21 10.64
N TRP A 131 -2.70 39.71 9.98
CA TRP A 131 -1.70 38.92 10.66
C TRP A 131 -0.27 39.21 10.19
N ASN A 132 0.69 38.96 11.08
CA ASN A 132 2.10 39.17 10.84
C ASN A 132 2.95 38.05 11.46
N TYR A 133 4.05 37.67 10.80
CA TYR A 133 5.04 36.78 11.35
C TYR A 133 6.18 37.55 12.01
N GLU A 134 6.42 37.27 13.26
CA GLU A 134 7.52 37.79 14.05
C GLU A 134 8.69 36.79 14.06
N ARG A 135 9.69 37.04 13.22
CA ARG A 135 10.82 36.13 13.05
C ARG A 135 11.58 35.84 14.34
N GLU A 136 11.76 36.85 15.21
CA GLU A 136 12.54 36.68 16.44
C GLU A 136 11.83 35.80 17.47
N SER A 137 10.54 35.90 17.58
CA SER A 137 9.74 35.08 18.51
C SER A 137 9.26 33.75 17.87
N GLY A 138 9.26 33.65 16.55
CA GLY A 138 8.69 32.51 15.82
C GLY A 138 7.15 32.48 15.86
N ASN A 139 6.51 33.59 16.21
CA ASN A 139 5.07 33.68 16.35
C ASN A 139 4.41 34.31 15.12
N VAL A 140 3.22 33.83 14.81
CA VAL A 140 2.27 34.58 13.99
C VAL A 140 1.28 35.25 14.90
N VAL A 141 1.23 36.59 14.80
CA VAL A 141 0.28 37.44 15.56
C VAL A 141 -0.88 37.81 14.65
N ILE A 142 -2.09 37.52 15.10
CA ILE A 142 -3.34 37.71 14.36
C ILE A 142 -4.15 38.75 15.16
N THR A 143 -4.70 39.77 14.50
CA THR A 143 -5.42 40.89 15.14
C THR A 143 -6.74 41.17 14.44
N GLY A 144 -7.69 41.77 15.13
CA GLY A 144 -8.99 42.10 14.57
C GLY A 144 -9.87 40.90 14.24
N ILE A 145 -9.69 39.82 14.98
CA ILE A 145 -10.37 38.54 14.78
C ILE A 145 -11.52 38.32 15.77
N ALA A 146 -12.40 37.39 15.44
CA ALA A 146 -13.52 37.01 16.30
C ALA A 146 -13.05 36.21 17.51
N PRO A 147 -13.38 36.64 18.75
CA PRO A 147 -13.18 35.81 19.94
C PRO A 147 -13.97 34.52 19.86
N TRP A 148 -13.46 33.46 20.51
CA TRP A 148 -14.04 32.13 20.62
C TRP A 148 -14.02 31.32 19.34
N HIS A 149 -13.45 31.84 18.25
CA HIS A 149 -13.13 31.07 17.05
C HIS A 149 -11.79 30.35 17.18
N LYS A 150 -11.61 29.31 16.39
CA LYS A 150 -10.37 28.51 16.31
C LYS A 150 -9.57 28.93 15.09
N TYR A 151 -8.28 29.18 15.29
CA TYR A 151 -7.39 29.61 14.22
C TYR A 151 -6.23 28.65 14.06
N THR A 152 -5.79 28.45 12.82
CA THR A 152 -4.57 27.72 12.46
C THR A 152 -3.71 28.56 11.54
N VAL A 153 -2.41 28.30 11.57
CA VAL A 153 -1.45 28.85 10.61
C VAL A 153 -0.91 27.73 9.75
N SER A 154 -1.03 27.87 8.44
CA SER A 154 -0.35 27.05 7.46
C SER A 154 0.90 27.79 6.98
N PHE A 155 2.05 27.15 7.07
CA PHE A 155 3.33 27.78 6.76
C PHE A 155 4.28 26.80 6.09
N MET A 156 5.30 27.29 5.39
CA MET A 156 6.30 26.45 4.74
C MET A 156 7.55 26.33 5.59
N VAL A 157 8.14 25.15 5.55
CA VAL A 157 9.41 24.84 6.20
C VAL A 157 10.37 24.15 5.23
N TYR A 158 11.67 24.33 5.43
CA TYR A 158 12.68 23.40 4.92
C TYR A 158 12.76 22.20 5.85
N ARG A 159 12.81 21.02 5.25
CA ARG A 159 13.08 19.77 5.94
C ARG A 159 14.59 19.61 6.03
N ILE A 160 15.15 19.91 7.19
CA ILE A 160 16.62 19.92 7.38
C ILE A 160 17.19 18.52 7.63
N TRP A 161 16.39 17.58 8.06
CA TRP A 161 16.68 16.16 8.05
C TRP A 161 15.38 15.37 8.19
N GLU A 162 15.44 14.08 7.90
CA GLU A 162 14.32 13.19 8.14
C GLU A 162 14.78 11.87 8.74
N GLU A 163 13.96 11.28 9.58
CA GLU A 163 14.13 9.91 10.03
C GLU A 163 13.78 8.94 8.91
N ILE A 164 14.64 7.96 8.72
CA ILE A 164 14.34 6.82 7.87
C ILE A 164 13.92 5.69 8.80
N SER A 165 12.78 5.05 8.53
CA SER A 165 12.13 4.11 9.46
C SER A 165 13.04 3.04 10.06
N MET A 166 14.12 2.69 9.39
CA MET A 166 14.98 1.56 9.77
C MET A 166 16.35 1.97 10.30
N TYR A 167 16.85 3.16 9.95
CA TYR A 167 18.17 3.65 10.31
C TYR A 167 18.10 5.02 10.97
N ASN A 168 17.09 5.22 11.81
CA ASN A 168 16.87 6.51 12.41
C ASN A 168 17.63 6.69 13.72
N HIS A 169 17.86 7.95 14.07
CA HIS A 169 18.54 8.34 15.30
C HIS A 169 17.68 8.11 16.54
N THR A 170 16.37 8.21 16.37
CA THR A 170 15.43 8.16 17.49
C THR A 170 15.10 6.73 17.92
N THR A 171 14.74 5.85 16.97
CA THR A 171 14.30 4.49 17.30
C THR A 171 15.40 3.44 17.18
N ASN A 172 16.37 3.63 16.28
CA ASN A 172 17.48 2.70 16.05
C ASN A 172 18.83 3.25 16.53
N HIS A 173 18.84 4.43 17.16
CA HIS A 173 20.04 5.04 17.73
C HIS A 173 21.23 5.12 16.75
N TRP A 174 20.94 5.46 15.49
CA TRP A 174 21.95 5.59 14.46
C TRP A 174 22.90 6.77 14.79
N GLU A 175 24.19 6.51 14.79
CA GLU A 175 25.20 7.48 15.24
C GLU A 175 25.75 8.38 14.13
N LYS A 176 25.39 8.13 12.86
CA LYS A 176 25.81 8.97 11.74
C LYS A 176 25.16 10.35 11.78
N GLU A 177 25.78 11.30 11.09
CA GLU A 177 25.23 12.63 10.87
C GLU A 177 23.81 12.56 10.27
N HIS A 178 22.93 13.42 10.72
CA HIS A 178 21.61 13.58 10.10
C HIS A 178 21.72 13.93 8.62
N LEU A 179 21.02 13.20 7.77
CA LEU A 179 21.08 13.36 6.32
C LEU A 179 20.09 14.41 5.83
N MET A 180 20.58 15.41 5.14
CA MET A 180 19.77 16.48 4.55
C MET A 180 19.25 16.07 3.18
N GLN A 181 17.96 16.28 2.94
CA GLN A 181 17.31 15.97 1.67
C GLN A 181 17.33 17.16 0.73
N ILE A 182 18.02 17.03 -0.40
CA ILE A 182 18.05 18.04 -1.46
C ILE A 182 16.86 17.87 -2.40
N ASP A 183 16.38 18.98 -2.98
CA ASP A 183 15.18 18.99 -3.84
C ASP A 183 15.56 19.11 -5.32
N PRO A 184 15.35 18.06 -6.11
CA PRO A 184 15.68 18.07 -7.54
C PRO A 184 14.76 18.96 -8.40
N ILE A 185 13.73 19.58 -7.84
CA ILE A 185 12.92 20.57 -8.56
C ILE A 185 13.75 21.81 -8.99
N TYR A 186 14.87 22.04 -8.32
CA TYR A 186 15.82 23.10 -8.67
C TYR A 186 16.81 22.61 -9.72
N VAL A 187 17.03 23.41 -10.76
CA VAL A 187 17.93 23.07 -11.89
C VAL A 187 19.37 22.83 -11.42
N GLU A 188 19.82 23.56 -10.40
CA GLU A 188 21.15 23.41 -9.83
C GLU A 188 21.31 22.03 -9.16
N THR A 189 20.29 21.59 -8.44
CA THR A 189 20.25 20.25 -7.83
C THR A 189 20.24 19.16 -8.90
N GLN A 190 19.46 19.32 -9.97
CA GLN A 190 19.46 18.37 -11.10
C GLN A 190 20.85 18.20 -11.70
N LYS A 191 21.53 19.31 -11.99
CA LYS A 191 22.89 19.28 -12.56
C LYS A 191 23.88 18.58 -11.63
N TYR A 192 23.78 18.88 -10.34
CA TYR A 192 24.61 18.24 -9.33
C TYR A 192 24.37 16.73 -9.28
N LEU A 193 23.14 16.29 -9.23
CA LEU A 193 22.80 14.88 -9.14
C LEU A 193 23.15 14.08 -10.39
N LEU A 194 22.97 14.66 -11.59
CA LEU A 194 23.40 14.01 -12.83
C LEU A 194 24.90 13.80 -12.87
N HIS A 195 25.68 14.78 -12.41
CA HIS A 195 27.14 14.64 -12.32
C HIS A 195 27.53 13.61 -11.23
N TRP A 196 26.87 13.66 -10.11
CA TRP A 196 27.14 12.76 -9.00
C TRP A 196 26.90 11.29 -9.38
N ILE A 197 25.78 10.97 -10.03
CA ILE A 197 25.48 9.57 -10.41
C ILE A 197 26.41 9.06 -11.50
N GLU A 198 26.84 9.90 -12.43
CA GLU A 198 27.84 9.57 -13.44
C GLU A 198 29.17 9.18 -12.78
N ASP A 199 29.68 10.02 -11.85
CA ASP A 199 30.88 9.78 -11.08
C ASP A 199 30.75 8.53 -10.20
N TRP A 200 29.60 8.35 -9.57
CA TRP A 200 29.34 7.21 -8.73
C TRP A 200 29.40 5.90 -9.52
N CYS A 201 28.70 5.81 -10.63
CA CYS A 201 28.71 4.63 -11.50
C CYS A 201 30.13 4.32 -12.03
N HIS A 202 30.91 5.34 -12.34
CA HIS A 202 32.29 5.17 -12.80
C HIS A 202 33.20 4.60 -11.69
N LYS A 203 32.98 4.96 -10.45
CA LYS A 203 33.76 4.49 -9.28
C LYS A 203 33.38 3.09 -8.84
N HIS A 204 32.10 2.73 -8.93
CA HIS A 204 31.57 1.43 -8.43
C HIS A 204 31.44 0.41 -9.58
N LYS A 205 32.57 -0.06 -10.09
CA LYS A 205 32.61 -1.01 -11.22
C LYS A 205 32.09 -2.39 -10.86
N GLU A 206 32.15 -2.76 -9.58
CA GLU A 206 31.66 -4.01 -9.02
C GLU A 206 30.12 -4.10 -9.02
N THR A 207 29.43 -2.97 -8.99
CA THR A 207 27.97 -2.92 -8.92
C THR A 207 27.35 -3.43 -10.21
N THR A 208 26.49 -4.43 -10.09
CA THR A 208 25.69 -4.97 -11.20
C THR A 208 24.31 -4.29 -11.28
N VAL A 209 23.73 -3.92 -10.15
CA VAL A 209 22.45 -3.25 -10.05
C VAL A 209 22.55 -2.06 -9.10
N VAL A 210 22.17 -0.90 -9.60
CA VAL A 210 21.94 0.28 -8.77
C VAL A 210 20.51 0.22 -8.23
N ARG A 211 20.39 0.11 -6.92
CA ARG A 211 19.13 0.03 -6.22
C ARG A 211 18.77 1.39 -5.63
N PHE A 212 17.80 2.06 -6.21
CA PHE A 212 17.28 3.32 -5.69
C PHE A 212 16.31 3.03 -4.54
N THR A 213 16.63 3.46 -3.32
CA THR A 213 15.75 3.28 -2.15
C THR A 213 14.74 4.40 -2.00
N SER A 214 15.04 5.56 -2.56
CA SER A 214 14.16 6.71 -2.59
C SER A 214 14.50 7.48 -3.86
N LEU A 215 13.54 7.64 -4.75
CA LEU A 215 13.87 8.38 -5.97
C LEU A 215 13.97 9.87 -5.65
N PHE A 216 12.88 10.57 -5.38
CA PHE A 216 12.95 12.01 -5.03
C PHE A 216 12.10 12.35 -3.82
N TYR A 217 10.81 12.07 -3.91
CA TYR A 217 9.84 12.49 -2.92
C TYR A 217 9.23 11.27 -2.24
N ASN A 218 9.34 11.23 -0.93
CA ASN A 218 8.72 10.23 -0.10
C ASN A 218 8.02 10.94 1.06
N PHE A 219 7.16 10.24 1.76
CA PHE A 219 6.61 10.80 2.97
C PHE A 219 7.71 11.03 4.01
N ALA A 220 7.54 12.09 4.77
CA ALA A 220 8.41 12.39 5.88
C ALA A 220 7.77 11.96 7.19
N TRP A 221 8.59 11.49 8.09
CA TRP A 221 8.21 11.42 9.48
C TRP A 221 8.25 12.82 10.05
N ILE A 222 7.08 13.35 10.42
CA ILE A 222 6.98 14.62 11.14
C ILE A 222 6.89 14.29 12.62
N TRP A 223 7.91 14.73 13.36
CA TRP A 223 7.97 14.52 14.79
C TRP A 223 7.32 15.71 15.51
N GLY A 224 6.32 15.40 16.33
CA GLY A 224 5.81 16.40 17.26
C GLY A 224 6.78 16.68 18.40
N SER A 225 6.67 17.83 19.03
CA SER A 225 7.40 18.21 20.25
C SER A 225 7.02 17.35 21.46
N ASP A 226 5.81 16.81 21.47
CA ASP A 226 5.30 15.87 22.46
C ASP A 226 5.71 14.44 22.08
N GLU A 227 6.10 13.63 23.06
CA GLU A 227 6.50 12.24 22.82
C GLU A 227 5.41 11.39 22.19
N ARG A 228 4.15 11.67 22.46
CA ARG A 228 3.01 11.00 21.81
C ARG A 228 2.94 11.25 20.32
N ASN A 229 3.49 12.36 19.86
CA ASN A 229 3.49 12.77 18.46
C ASN A 229 4.78 12.40 17.72
N ARG A 230 5.76 11.82 18.40
CA ARG A 230 7.05 11.44 17.79
C ARG A 230 6.93 10.32 16.75
N HIS A 231 5.82 9.63 16.72
CA HIS A 231 5.55 8.54 15.79
C HIS A 231 4.43 8.88 14.81
N LEU A 232 4.07 10.16 14.68
CA LEU A 232 3.12 10.57 13.67
C LEU A 232 3.74 10.42 12.30
N PHE A 233 3.18 9.48 11.55
CA PHE A 233 3.35 9.46 10.11
C PHE A 233 2.56 10.61 9.50
N SER A 234 3.20 11.32 8.62
CA SER A 234 2.47 12.01 7.59
C SER A 234 1.81 10.98 6.68
N ASP A 235 0.71 11.37 6.14
CA ASP A 235 -0.15 10.49 5.39
C ASP A 235 0.54 9.78 4.20
N TRP A 236 0.03 8.67 3.84
CA TRP A 236 0.39 7.82 2.73
C TRP A 236 0.46 8.57 1.43
N GLY A 237 1.61 8.62 0.89
CA GLY A 237 1.81 9.13 -0.41
C GLY A 237 2.14 10.59 -0.51
N SER A 238 2.48 11.21 0.57
CA SER A 238 3.30 12.44 0.67
C SER A 238 3.08 13.58 -0.32
N TYR A 239 2.05 13.49 -1.15
CA TYR A 239 1.64 14.62 -1.98
C TYR A 239 1.27 15.83 -1.14
N ASP A 240 0.98 15.59 0.14
CA ASP A 240 0.54 16.57 1.10
C ASP A 240 1.70 17.28 1.79
N PHE A 241 2.90 16.66 1.78
CA PHE A 241 4.01 17.10 2.63
C PHE A 241 5.25 17.55 1.87
N THR A 242 5.57 16.93 0.74
CA THR A 242 6.74 17.30 -0.07
C THR A 242 6.34 18.30 -1.13
N VAL A 243 6.21 19.56 -0.72
CA VAL A 243 5.79 20.66 -1.57
C VAL A 243 6.69 21.85 -1.32
N SER A 244 7.36 22.34 -2.37
CA SER A 244 8.19 23.54 -2.29
C SER A 244 7.52 24.75 -2.96
N SER A 245 7.93 25.95 -2.56
CA SER A 245 7.49 27.18 -3.23
C SER A 245 7.83 27.17 -4.73
N ARG A 246 8.97 26.58 -5.08
CA ARG A 246 9.37 26.40 -6.48
C ARG A 246 8.42 25.48 -7.25
N ALA A 247 8.04 24.34 -6.66
CA ALA A 247 7.09 23.42 -7.27
C ALA A 247 5.72 24.09 -7.47
N LEU A 248 5.22 24.84 -6.47
CA LEU A 248 3.98 25.58 -6.58
C LEU A 248 4.00 26.67 -7.67
N ASP A 249 5.11 27.38 -7.83
CA ASP A 249 5.26 28.37 -8.89
C ASP A 249 5.28 27.74 -10.30
N LEU A 250 5.95 26.60 -10.44
CA LEU A 250 5.96 25.84 -11.70
C LEU A 250 4.59 25.25 -12.01
N PHE A 251 3.91 24.73 -11.00
CA PHE A 251 2.54 24.24 -11.14
C PHE A 251 1.60 25.35 -11.60
N ALA A 252 1.62 26.50 -10.92
CA ALA A 252 0.77 27.63 -11.27
C ALA A 252 1.02 28.13 -12.71
N LYS A 253 2.29 28.13 -13.15
CA LYS A 253 2.63 28.46 -14.52
C LYS A 253 2.09 27.45 -15.54
N LYS A 254 2.10 26.17 -15.20
CA LYS A 254 1.63 25.08 -16.10
C LYS A 254 0.11 25.01 -16.18
N TYR A 255 -0.56 25.09 -15.03
CA TYR A 255 -2.01 24.86 -14.92
C TYR A 255 -2.87 26.14 -14.93
N GLY A 256 -2.26 27.32 -14.76
CA GLY A 256 -2.97 28.60 -14.79
C GLY A 256 -3.68 28.98 -13.49
N TYR A 257 -3.47 28.24 -12.41
CA TYR A 257 -3.99 28.54 -11.08
C TYR A 257 -3.00 28.08 -9.99
N SER A 258 -3.10 28.67 -8.79
CA SER A 258 -2.23 28.33 -7.67
C SER A 258 -2.91 27.34 -6.71
N LEU A 259 -2.07 26.53 -6.06
CA LEU A 259 -2.46 25.70 -4.94
C LEU A 259 -2.09 26.37 -3.62
N THR A 260 -2.80 25.99 -2.57
CA THR A 260 -2.56 26.44 -1.19
C THR A 260 -2.35 25.24 -0.27
N ALA A 261 -1.96 25.49 0.97
CA ALA A 261 -1.86 24.42 1.97
C ALA A 261 -3.15 23.62 2.13
N GLU A 262 -4.31 24.25 1.98
CA GLU A 262 -5.62 23.60 2.10
C GLU A 262 -5.86 22.53 1.03
N ASP A 263 -5.27 22.67 -0.15
CA ASP A 263 -5.35 21.66 -1.21
C ASP A 263 -4.59 20.37 -0.84
N PHE A 264 -3.63 20.45 0.08
CA PHE A 264 -2.80 19.31 0.52
C PHE A 264 -3.25 18.72 1.85
N VAL A 265 -3.78 19.51 2.75
CA VAL A 265 -4.06 19.11 4.13
C VAL A 265 -5.55 19.06 4.46
N ASN A 266 -6.40 19.34 3.49
CA ASN A 266 -7.85 19.21 3.57
C ASN A 266 -8.44 19.78 4.88
N GLY A 267 -8.34 21.07 5.06
CA GLY A 267 -8.91 21.75 6.22
C GLY A 267 -8.21 21.41 7.55
N GLY A 268 -6.91 21.17 7.51
CA GLY A 268 -6.10 20.86 8.69
C GLY A 268 -6.11 19.39 9.08
N LYS A 269 -6.60 18.50 8.18
CA LYS A 269 -6.50 17.06 8.36
C LYS A 269 -5.33 16.52 7.56
N TYR A 270 -4.45 15.81 8.21
CA TYR A 270 -3.28 15.21 7.53
C TYR A 270 -3.58 13.94 6.73
N ARG A 271 -4.80 13.38 6.84
CA ARG A 271 -5.20 12.11 6.21
C ARG A 271 -5.92 12.32 4.87
N VAL A 272 -5.27 12.97 3.95
CA VAL A 272 -5.89 13.35 2.67
C VAL A 272 -6.07 12.17 1.74
N SER A 273 -5.21 11.16 1.81
CA SER A 273 -5.34 9.92 1.04
C SER A 273 -6.55 9.06 1.44
N HIS A 274 -7.08 9.24 2.64
CA HIS A 274 -8.26 8.52 3.14
C HIS A 274 -9.59 9.14 2.70
N ILE A 275 -9.54 10.25 2.00
CA ILE A 275 -10.71 10.89 1.39
C ILE A 275 -10.59 10.90 -0.14
N PRO A 276 -11.70 11.03 -0.86
CA PRO A 276 -11.67 11.13 -2.31
C PRO A 276 -10.78 12.27 -2.79
N ALA A 277 -9.99 12.02 -3.82
CA ALA A 277 -9.13 13.03 -4.41
C ALA A 277 -9.96 14.11 -5.12
N GLN A 278 -9.65 15.37 -4.83
CA GLN A 278 -10.19 16.50 -5.57
C GLN A 278 -9.36 16.75 -6.84
N GLN A 279 -9.98 17.35 -7.87
CA GLN A 279 -9.31 17.59 -9.15
C GLN A 279 -8.00 18.39 -9.00
N ARG A 280 -7.97 19.39 -8.13
CA ARG A 280 -6.77 20.19 -7.85
C ARG A 280 -5.62 19.33 -7.33
N LYS A 281 -5.91 18.33 -6.50
CA LYS A 281 -4.92 17.38 -6.02
C LYS A 281 -4.48 16.42 -7.09
N LEU A 282 -5.40 15.91 -7.90
CA LEU A 282 -5.06 15.05 -9.06
C LEU A 282 -4.16 15.80 -10.06
N ASP A 283 -4.43 17.07 -10.31
CA ASP A 283 -3.59 17.90 -11.17
C ASP A 283 -2.16 18.04 -10.61
N TYR A 284 -2.02 18.20 -9.29
CA TYR A 284 -0.70 18.25 -8.67
C TYR A 284 0.02 16.89 -8.72
N MET A 285 -0.71 15.79 -8.53
CA MET A 285 -0.15 14.44 -8.67
C MET A 285 0.36 14.21 -10.10
N ALA A 286 -0.40 14.62 -11.11
CA ALA A 286 0.02 14.54 -12.50
C ALA A 286 1.24 15.43 -12.77
N PHE A 287 1.26 16.64 -12.22
CA PHE A 287 2.39 17.56 -12.34
C PHE A 287 3.68 16.97 -11.76
N ILE A 288 3.61 16.41 -10.56
CA ILE A 288 4.79 15.83 -9.90
C ILE A 288 5.23 14.54 -10.59
N ASN A 289 4.28 13.72 -11.05
CA ASN A 289 4.57 12.51 -11.82
C ASN A 289 5.33 12.82 -13.12
N ASP A 290 4.90 13.84 -13.86
CA ASP A 290 5.62 14.32 -15.06
C ASP A 290 7.08 14.64 -14.73
N PHE A 291 7.32 15.42 -13.68
CA PHE A 291 8.66 15.83 -13.27
C PHE A 291 9.52 14.64 -12.83
N VAL A 292 8.95 13.75 -11.99
CA VAL A 292 9.67 12.59 -11.44
C VAL A 292 10.07 11.64 -12.56
N ILE A 293 9.19 11.40 -13.54
CA ILE A 293 9.51 10.58 -14.71
C ILE A 293 10.61 11.21 -15.55
N GLU A 294 10.45 12.48 -15.91
CA GLU A 294 11.40 13.17 -16.80
C GLU A 294 12.81 13.22 -16.22
N PHE A 295 12.94 13.51 -14.93
CA PHE A 295 14.24 13.58 -14.28
C PHE A 295 14.76 12.21 -13.87
N GLY A 296 13.90 11.32 -13.37
CA GLY A 296 14.26 9.95 -13.03
C GLY A 296 14.83 9.17 -14.22
N LYS A 297 14.20 9.31 -15.39
CA LYS A 297 14.70 8.70 -16.63
C LYS A 297 16.14 9.11 -16.94
N GLN A 298 16.50 10.37 -16.77
CA GLN A 298 17.87 10.84 -17.03
C GLN A 298 18.91 10.15 -16.12
N LEU A 299 18.56 9.91 -14.86
CA LEU A 299 19.43 9.20 -13.91
C LEU A 299 19.58 7.72 -14.31
N ILE A 300 18.48 7.08 -14.69
CA ILE A 300 18.48 5.68 -15.11
C ILE A 300 19.25 5.50 -16.43
N ASP A 301 19.08 6.39 -17.38
CA ASP A 301 19.84 6.38 -18.64
C ASP A 301 21.37 6.46 -18.37
N ILE A 302 21.80 7.20 -17.34
CA ILE A 302 23.22 7.24 -16.93
C ILE A 302 23.64 5.89 -16.35
N VAL A 303 22.84 5.28 -15.49
CA VAL A 303 23.13 3.95 -14.95
C VAL A 303 23.32 2.93 -16.07
N HIS A 304 22.44 2.94 -17.07
CA HIS A 304 22.52 2.05 -18.23
C HIS A 304 23.77 2.27 -19.09
N LYS A 305 24.22 3.54 -19.26
CA LYS A 305 25.47 3.86 -19.98
C LYS A 305 26.70 3.21 -19.35
N HIS A 306 26.63 2.88 -18.07
CA HIS A 306 27.69 2.21 -17.33
C HIS A 306 27.51 0.70 -17.23
N ASP A 307 26.70 0.09 -18.12
CA ASP A 307 26.38 -1.35 -18.18
C ASP A 307 25.85 -1.90 -16.85
N LYS A 308 25.06 -1.10 -16.13
CA LYS A 308 24.41 -1.48 -14.86
C LYS A 308 22.90 -1.48 -15.03
N LEU A 309 22.22 -2.33 -14.28
CA LEU A 309 20.77 -2.31 -14.18
C LEU A 309 20.31 -1.30 -13.10
N ALA A 310 19.13 -0.75 -13.29
CA ALA A 310 18.49 0.16 -12.35
C ALA A 310 17.24 -0.47 -11.76
N TYR A 311 17.25 -0.71 -10.45
CA TYR A 311 16.07 -1.18 -9.72
C TYR A 311 15.57 -0.10 -8.78
N VAL A 312 14.25 -0.09 -8.57
CA VAL A 312 13.65 0.76 -7.54
C VAL A 312 13.17 -0.09 -6.38
N PHE A 313 13.57 0.31 -5.17
CA PHE A 313 12.95 -0.23 -3.96
C PHE A 313 11.71 0.59 -3.66
N TYR A 314 10.56 -0.02 -3.82
CA TYR A 314 9.30 0.65 -3.67
C TYR A 314 8.56 0.18 -2.42
N ASP A 315 8.20 1.13 -1.59
CA ASP A 315 7.19 0.98 -0.56
C ASP A 315 6.03 1.95 -0.84
N ASP A 316 5.09 2.04 0.06
CA ASP A 316 3.86 2.81 -0.11
C ASP A 316 4.02 4.32 0.09
N SER A 317 5.22 4.78 0.32
CA SER A 317 5.52 6.16 0.70
C SER A 317 5.98 7.08 -0.44
N TRP A 318 6.00 6.62 -1.67
CA TRP A 318 6.63 7.33 -2.77
C TRP A 318 5.66 8.19 -3.58
N VAL A 319 6.12 9.35 -3.97
CA VAL A 319 5.34 10.38 -4.67
C VAL A 319 5.83 10.53 -6.10
N GLY A 320 4.91 10.52 -7.03
CA GLY A 320 5.19 10.71 -8.46
C GLY A 320 5.72 9.46 -9.17
N MET A 321 5.66 8.31 -8.52
CA MET A 321 6.15 7.04 -9.07
C MET A 321 5.07 6.00 -9.32
N GLU A 322 3.84 6.28 -9.06
CA GLU A 322 2.71 5.34 -9.08
C GLU A 322 2.94 4.19 -10.08
N PRO A 323 3.22 2.95 -9.62
CA PRO A 323 3.72 1.87 -10.49
C PRO A 323 2.67 1.27 -11.41
N TYR A 324 1.41 1.57 -11.17
CA TYR A 324 0.30 1.18 -12.05
C TYR A 324 -0.12 2.31 -13.00
N ASN A 325 0.54 3.47 -12.94
CA ASN A 325 0.37 4.50 -13.93
C ASN A 325 0.93 4.01 -15.28
N ASP A 326 0.23 4.25 -16.38
CA ASP A 326 0.64 3.81 -17.71
C ASP A 326 1.99 4.38 -18.15
N ARG A 327 2.44 5.48 -17.53
CA ARG A 327 3.74 6.10 -17.77
C ARG A 327 4.89 5.53 -16.96
N PHE A 328 4.65 4.58 -16.04
CA PHE A 328 5.72 4.03 -15.19
C PHE A 328 6.86 3.41 -16.02
N GLU A 329 6.54 2.75 -17.12
CA GLU A 329 7.53 2.17 -18.04
C GLU A 329 8.50 3.19 -18.63
N GLU A 330 8.12 4.49 -18.71
CA GLU A 330 8.97 5.57 -19.24
C GLU A 330 10.22 5.80 -18.37
N PHE A 331 10.22 5.43 -17.09
CA PHE A 331 11.41 5.48 -16.24
C PHE A 331 12.57 4.65 -16.80
N GLY A 332 12.25 3.48 -17.35
CA GLY A 332 13.24 2.51 -17.81
C GLY A 332 13.86 1.66 -16.69
N PHE A 333 13.17 1.51 -15.54
CA PHE A 333 13.61 0.57 -14.51
C PHE A 333 13.59 -0.86 -15.02
N ASP A 334 14.66 -1.61 -14.75
CA ASP A 334 14.77 -3.04 -15.08
C ASP A 334 14.07 -3.92 -14.04
N GLY A 335 13.94 -3.44 -12.82
CA GLY A 335 13.33 -4.21 -11.75
C GLY A 335 12.71 -3.35 -10.64
N MET A 336 11.80 -3.99 -9.93
CA MET A 336 11.17 -3.44 -8.75
C MET A 336 11.39 -4.36 -7.55
N ILE A 337 11.70 -3.77 -6.42
CA ILE A 337 11.82 -4.45 -5.13
C ILE A 337 10.73 -3.91 -4.22
N LYS A 338 9.89 -4.78 -3.66
CA LYS A 338 8.86 -4.41 -2.70
C LYS A 338 9.04 -5.13 -1.37
N CYS A 339 8.94 -4.37 -0.29
CA CYS A 339 8.77 -4.90 1.05
C CYS A 339 7.36 -5.49 1.19
N VAL A 340 7.22 -6.72 1.65
CA VAL A 340 5.93 -7.40 1.72
C VAL A 340 5.68 -8.00 3.10
N PHE A 341 4.47 -7.76 3.62
CA PHE A 341 3.96 -8.33 4.87
C PHE A 341 2.87 -9.36 4.62
N SER A 342 2.25 -9.30 3.44
CA SER A 342 1.04 -10.02 3.08
C SER A 342 1.08 -10.51 1.63
N GLY A 343 0.17 -11.40 1.30
CA GLY A 343 0.09 -11.99 -0.04
C GLY A 343 -0.34 -10.98 -1.09
N TYR A 344 -1.29 -10.10 -0.79
CA TYR A 344 -1.74 -9.14 -1.80
C TYR A 344 -0.65 -8.15 -2.19
N GLU A 345 0.27 -7.81 -1.29
CA GLU A 345 1.43 -6.97 -1.62
C GLU A 345 2.37 -7.64 -2.63
N ALA A 346 2.56 -8.97 -2.51
CA ALA A 346 3.31 -9.73 -3.51
C ALA A 346 2.60 -9.71 -4.87
N ARG A 347 1.28 -9.86 -4.91
CA ARG A 347 0.50 -9.73 -6.16
C ARG A 347 0.56 -8.30 -6.73
N LEU A 348 0.51 -7.28 -5.89
CA LEU A 348 0.71 -5.90 -6.34
C LEU A 348 2.09 -5.71 -6.99
N CYS A 349 3.14 -6.28 -6.39
CA CYS A 349 4.50 -6.22 -6.96
C CYS A 349 4.54 -6.88 -8.35
N SER A 350 3.96 -8.07 -8.51
CA SER A 350 3.96 -8.80 -9.79
C SER A 350 3.22 -8.07 -10.91
N GLY A 351 2.26 -7.21 -10.56
CA GLY A 351 1.49 -6.41 -11.51
C GLY A 351 2.21 -5.20 -12.11
N VAL A 352 3.39 -4.86 -11.61
CA VAL A 352 4.17 -3.72 -12.11
C VAL A 352 4.92 -4.12 -13.38
N LYS A 353 4.95 -3.23 -14.37
CA LYS A 353 5.59 -3.47 -15.66
C LYS A 353 7.10 -3.23 -15.60
N VAL A 354 7.83 -4.21 -15.16
CA VAL A 354 9.30 -4.31 -15.15
C VAL A 354 9.73 -5.75 -15.46
N ASP A 355 10.99 -5.94 -15.81
CA ASP A 355 11.51 -7.27 -16.17
C ASP A 355 11.74 -8.16 -14.94
N THR A 356 12.11 -7.57 -13.79
CA THR A 356 12.41 -8.33 -12.57
C THR A 356 11.56 -7.82 -11.39
N HIS A 357 10.80 -8.75 -10.80
CA HIS A 357 10.03 -8.51 -9.59
C HIS A 357 10.71 -9.19 -8.41
N GLU A 358 11.12 -8.39 -7.44
CA GLU A 358 11.74 -8.90 -6.23
C GLU A 358 10.93 -8.49 -5.00
N ILE A 359 10.72 -9.42 -4.06
CA ILE A 359 10.08 -9.12 -2.78
C ILE A 359 11.06 -9.29 -1.62
N ARG A 360 10.96 -8.38 -0.65
CA ARG A 360 11.67 -8.47 0.63
C ARG A 360 10.76 -9.11 1.66
N LEU A 361 11.21 -10.26 2.16
CA LEU A 361 10.47 -11.03 3.15
C LEU A 361 10.61 -10.43 4.55
N HIS A 362 9.57 -10.58 5.36
CA HIS A 362 9.60 -10.33 6.80
C HIS A 362 9.79 -11.63 7.59
N PRO A 363 10.32 -11.57 8.82
CA PRO A 363 10.76 -10.35 9.51
C PRO A 363 12.04 -9.77 8.91
N TYR A 364 12.16 -8.46 8.89
CA TYR A 364 13.46 -7.83 8.62
C TYR A 364 14.42 -8.17 9.76
N LEU A 365 15.70 -8.23 9.42
CA LEU A 365 16.78 -8.53 10.37
C LEU A 365 17.09 -7.29 11.23
N PHE A 366 16.12 -7.00 12.12
CA PHE A 366 16.21 -5.92 13.12
C PHE A 366 15.90 -6.47 14.50
N PRO A 367 16.43 -5.85 15.56
CA PRO A 367 16.10 -6.23 16.93
C PRO A 367 14.60 -6.15 17.21
N VAL A 368 13.96 -5.12 16.66
CA VAL A 368 12.54 -4.78 16.88
C VAL A 368 11.80 -4.76 15.55
N GLY A 369 10.66 -5.41 15.48
CA GLY A 369 9.78 -5.40 14.33
C GLY A 369 8.75 -4.28 14.36
N LEU A 370 7.75 -4.37 13.47
CA LEU A 370 6.63 -3.44 13.43
C LEU A 370 5.90 -3.38 14.78
N GLY A 371 5.52 -2.16 15.16
CA GLY A 371 4.84 -1.92 16.44
C GLY A 371 5.73 -2.03 17.67
N GLY A 372 7.05 -2.07 17.49
CA GLY A 372 8.01 -2.12 18.60
C GLY A 372 8.12 -3.49 19.28
N LEU A 373 7.63 -4.55 18.63
CA LEU A 373 7.69 -5.90 19.20
C LEU A 373 9.07 -6.52 18.99
N PRO A 374 9.63 -7.23 20.00
CA PRO A 374 10.91 -7.93 19.85
C PRO A 374 10.89 -8.95 18.70
N THR A 375 11.96 -8.96 17.90
CA THR A 375 12.15 -9.93 16.81
C THR A 375 13.49 -10.66 16.97
N PHE A 376 14.63 -10.04 16.62
CA PHE A 376 15.97 -10.60 16.79
C PHE A 376 16.61 -10.08 18.09
N MET A 377 15.89 -10.17 19.18
CA MET A 377 16.35 -9.83 20.54
C MET A 377 15.61 -10.67 21.58
N GLU A 378 15.99 -10.51 22.84
CA GLU A 378 15.32 -11.22 23.94
C GLU A 378 13.80 -11.00 23.93
N GLY A 379 13.06 -12.11 24.01
CA GLY A 379 11.60 -12.12 23.92
C GLY A 379 11.03 -12.26 22.51
N GLY A 380 11.86 -12.19 21.45
CA GLY A 380 11.46 -12.41 20.07
C GLY A 380 11.51 -13.88 19.64
N ASN A 381 10.77 -14.19 18.56
CA ASN A 381 10.80 -15.49 17.90
C ASN A 381 10.77 -15.30 16.38
N PRO A 382 11.93 -14.98 15.77
CA PRO A 382 11.99 -14.65 14.33
C PRO A 382 11.60 -15.83 13.43
N THR A 383 11.78 -17.08 13.86
CA THR A 383 11.37 -18.27 13.12
C THR A 383 9.84 -18.36 13.02
N LEU A 384 9.14 -18.12 14.13
CA LEU A 384 7.68 -18.12 14.15
C LEU A 384 7.13 -16.95 13.31
N ASP A 385 7.75 -15.78 13.40
CA ASP A 385 7.37 -14.61 12.61
C ASP A 385 7.56 -14.88 11.11
N ALA A 386 8.69 -15.47 10.71
CA ALA A 386 8.95 -15.86 9.33
C ALA A 386 7.89 -16.86 8.81
N LYS A 387 7.49 -17.85 9.64
CA LYS A 387 6.42 -18.79 9.28
C LYS A 387 5.09 -18.08 9.03
N LYS A 388 4.69 -17.17 9.92
CA LYS A 388 3.44 -16.42 9.78
C LYS A 388 3.40 -15.54 8.52
N TYR A 389 4.49 -14.85 8.20
CA TYR A 389 4.56 -14.06 6.97
C TYR A 389 4.60 -14.93 5.72
N TRP A 390 5.39 -16.01 5.73
CA TRP A 390 5.53 -16.88 4.56
C TRP A 390 4.22 -17.55 4.15
N ILE A 391 3.38 -17.95 5.09
CA ILE A 391 2.07 -18.53 4.80
C ILE A 391 1.26 -17.62 3.87
N ASN A 392 1.18 -16.32 4.21
CA ASN A 392 0.42 -15.36 3.42
C ASN A 392 1.07 -15.09 2.06
N ILE A 393 2.39 -14.93 2.03
CA ILE A 393 3.13 -14.64 0.80
C ILE A 393 3.09 -15.84 -0.15
N ARG A 394 3.28 -17.05 0.36
CA ARG A 394 3.23 -18.30 -0.43
C ARG A 394 1.91 -18.45 -1.19
N ARG A 395 0.78 -18.11 -0.58
CA ARG A 395 -0.54 -18.11 -1.21
C ARG A 395 -0.55 -17.28 -2.50
N ALA A 396 -0.01 -16.07 -2.44
CA ALA A 396 0.09 -15.17 -3.59
C ALA A 396 1.08 -15.68 -4.65
N LEU A 397 2.22 -16.22 -4.21
CA LEU A 397 3.24 -16.78 -5.13
C LEU A 397 2.70 -17.92 -5.98
N LEU A 398 1.71 -18.66 -5.50
CA LEU A 398 1.04 -19.69 -6.29
C LEU A 398 0.13 -19.11 -7.40
N ARG A 399 -0.19 -17.83 -7.35
CA ARG A 399 -1.09 -17.15 -8.30
C ARG A 399 -0.36 -16.28 -9.30
N GLU A 400 0.68 -15.57 -8.84
CA GLU A 400 1.40 -14.58 -9.63
C GLU A 400 2.91 -14.82 -9.57
N PRO A 401 3.62 -14.67 -10.68
CA PRO A 401 5.06 -14.89 -10.74
C PRO A 401 5.81 -13.76 -9.99
N ILE A 402 6.79 -14.16 -9.22
CA ILE A 402 7.82 -13.28 -8.64
C ILE A 402 9.18 -13.86 -9.04
N ASP A 403 10.11 -13.01 -9.43
CA ASP A 403 11.40 -13.45 -9.96
C ASP A 403 12.43 -13.75 -8.89
N ARG A 404 12.37 -13.00 -7.78
CA ARG A 404 13.38 -13.05 -6.71
C ARG A 404 12.77 -12.79 -5.35
N ILE A 405 13.37 -13.40 -4.33
CA ILE A 405 13.12 -13.06 -2.92
C ILE A 405 14.41 -12.60 -2.26
N GLY A 406 14.30 -11.90 -1.16
CA GLY A 406 15.44 -11.48 -0.36
C GLY A 406 15.04 -11.06 1.04
N LEU A 407 16.05 -10.77 1.86
CA LEU A 407 15.88 -10.26 3.22
C LEU A 407 16.37 -8.82 3.33
N GLY A 408 15.82 -8.08 4.29
CA GLY A 408 16.24 -6.74 4.68
C GLY A 408 16.92 -6.73 6.05
N GLY A 409 17.70 -5.70 6.36
CA GLY A 409 18.33 -5.49 7.67
C GLY A 409 19.75 -6.03 7.79
N TYR A 410 20.16 -6.34 9.02
CA TYR A 410 21.54 -6.68 9.40
C TYR A 410 21.73 -8.18 9.59
N LEU A 411 22.61 -8.77 8.79
CA LEU A 411 22.79 -10.23 8.74
C LEU A 411 23.29 -10.83 10.05
N HIS A 412 24.18 -10.15 10.78
CA HIS A 412 24.74 -10.69 12.03
C HIS A 412 23.69 -11.04 13.09
N LEU A 413 22.50 -10.42 13.02
CA LEU A 413 21.43 -10.68 13.99
C LEU A 413 20.86 -12.10 13.90
N VAL A 414 21.14 -12.85 12.82
CA VAL A 414 20.66 -14.24 12.70
C VAL A 414 21.55 -15.26 13.42
N GLU A 415 22.79 -14.90 13.82
CA GLU A 415 23.74 -15.83 14.45
C GLU A 415 23.15 -16.59 15.66
N PRO A 416 22.38 -15.96 16.57
CA PRO A 416 21.77 -16.64 17.69
C PRO A 416 20.55 -17.53 17.34
N TYR A 417 20.11 -17.52 16.06
CA TYR A 417 18.86 -18.16 15.63
C TYR A 417 19.09 -19.18 14.49
N PRO A 418 19.76 -20.32 14.74
CA PRO A 418 20.05 -21.32 13.71
C PRO A 418 18.77 -21.93 13.10
N ASP A 419 17.69 -22.06 13.86
CA ASP A 419 16.38 -22.51 13.38
C ASP A 419 15.74 -21.54 12.38
N PHE A 420 15.95 -20.25 12.55
CA PHE A 420 15.58 -19.25 11.55
C PHE A 420 16.36 -19.44 10.24
N CYS A 421 17.67 -19.67 10.34
CA CYS A 421 18.51 -19.93 9.17
C CYS A 421 18.10 -21.20 8.42
N ASP A 422 17.75 -22.28 9.16
CA ASP A 422 17.22 -23.53 8.58
C ASP A 422 15.89 -23.29 7.86
N TYR A 423 15.04 -22.46 8.46
CA TYR A 423 13.73 -22.14 7.85
C TYR A 423 13.87 -21.29 6.58
N ILE A 424 14.76 -20.29 6.56
CA ILE A 424 15.03 -19.50 5.34
C ILE A 424 15.59 -20.39 4.23
N GLU A 425 16.47 -21.34 4.53
CA GLU A 425 16.96 -22.32 3.55
C GLU A 425 15.81 -23.12 2.94
N LYS A 426 14.86 -23.61 3.78
CA LYS A 426 13.68 -24.34 3.33
C LYS A 426 12.83 -23.50 2.39
N ILE A 427 12.46 -22.27 2.78
CA ILE A 427 11.56 -21.43 1.97
C ILE A 427 12.24 -20.90 0.70
N ALA A 428 13.55 -20.71 0.69
CA ALA A 428 14.28 -20.36 -0.52
C ALA A 428 14.22 -21.50 -1.56
N GLY A 429 14.28 -22.75 -1.11
CA GLY A 429 14.06 -23.92 -1.96
C GLY A 429 12.63 -23.99 -2.49
N GLU A 430 11.64 -23.87 -1.61
CA GLU A 430 10.22 -23.85 -1.96
C GLU A 430 9.88 -22.74 -2.96
N PHE A 431 10.40 -21.54 -2.74
CA PHE A 431 10.23 -20.43 -3.68
C PHE A 431 10.71 -20.76 -5.09
N ARG A 432 11.91 -21.36 -5.22
CA ARG A 432 12.45 -21.73 -6.53
C ARG A 432 11.60 -22.78 -7.25
N GLU A 433 11.05 -23.75 -6.51
CA GLU A 433 10.13 -24.73 -7.06
C GLU A 433 8.85 -24.06 -7.59
N ILE A 434 8.25 -23.17 -6.82
CA ILE A 434 7.05 -22.40 -7.22
C ILE A 434 7.36 -21.52 -8.44
N LYS A 435 8.50 -20.84 -8.45
CA LYS A 435 8.93 -20.01 -9.58
C LYS A 435 9.02 -20.82 -10.87
N GLU A 436 9.60 -22.03 -10.81
CA GLU A 436 9.72 -22.90 -11.97
C GLU A 436 8.34 -23.34 -12.53
N LEU A 437 7.30 -23.41 -11.70
CA LEU A 437 5.95 -23.71 -12.18
C LEU A 437 5.40 -22.61 -13.07
N HIS A 438 5.63 -21.34 -12.71
CA HIS A 438 5.21 -20.20 -13.52
C HIS A 438 5.92 -20.13 -14.89
N HIS A 439 7.16 -20.63 -14.99
CA HIS A 439 7.85 -20.75 -16.27
C HIS A 439 7.21 -21.81 -17.19
N LYS A 440 6.49 -22.78 -16.61
CA LYS A 440 5.81 -23.85 -17.35
C LYS A 440 4.36 -23.50 -17.74
N GLY A 441 3.80 -22.42 -17.19
CA GLY A 441 2.44 -21.99 -17.51
C GLY A 441 1.76 -21.24 -16.39
N LYS A 442 0.58 -20.72 -16.67
CA LYS A 442 -0.23 -19.97 -15.70
C LYS A 442 -1.06 -20.92 -14.84
N PRO A 443 -1.28 -20.58 -13.55
CA PRO A 443 -2.20 -21.35 -12.73
C PRO A 443 -3.65 -21.19 -13.20
N TYR A 444 -4.44 -22.23 -12.96
CA TYR A 444 -5.88 -22.20 -13.20
C TYR A 444 -6.54 -21.06 -12.40
N GLN A 445 -7.45 -20.37 -13.06
CA GLN A 445 -8.32 -19.35 -12.45
C GLN A 445 -9.77 -19.65 -12.82
N ILE A 446 -10.71 -19.31 -11.96
CA ILE A 446 -12.13 -19.32 -12.29
C ILE A 446 -12.41 -18.25 -13.36
N LYS A 447 -13.55 -18.34 -14.03
CA LYS A 447 -13.88 -17.40 -15.12
C LYS A 447 -14.27 -16.03 -14.61
N THR A 448 -14.86 -15.98 -13.43
CA THR A 448 -15.34 -14.73 -12.81
C THR A 448 -14.19 -13.77 -12.53
N LYS A 449 -14.26 -12.58 -13.13
CA LYS A 449 -13.32 -11.50 -12.97
C LYS A 449 -13.83 -10.48 -11.96
N VAL A 450 -13.00 -10.11 -11.01
CA VAL A 450 -13.35 -9.20 -9.92
C VAL A 450 -12.65 -7.86 -10.08
N ALA A 451 -13.42 -6.77 -9.98
CA ALA A 451 -12.88 -5.42 -9.85
C ALA A 451 -13.16 -4.87 -8.45
N ILE A 452 -12.18 -4.17 -7.87
CA ILE A 452 -12.31 -3.43 -6.62
C ILE A 452 -12.44 -1.95 -6.97
N LEU A 453 -13.60 -1.37 -6.61
CA LEU A 453 -13.91 0.03 -6.87
C LEU A 453 -13.58 0.90 -5.66
N HIS A 454 -12.71 1.88 -5.83
CA HIS A 454 -12.51 2.97 -4.90
C HIS A 454 -12.05 4.25 -5.62
N ALA A 455 -12.04 5.40 -4.92
CA ALA A 455 -11.77 6.69 -5.54
C ALA A 455 -10.36 6.86 -6.11
N TRP A 456 -9.40 6.08 -5.63
CA TRP A 456 -8.02 6.13 -6.12
C TRP A 456 -7.71 5.13 -7.24
N GLY A 457 -8.51 4.08 -7.41
CA GLY A 457 -8.32 3.05 -8.45
C GLY A 457 -6.90 2.48 -8.47
N LYS A 458 -6.33 2.37 -9.65
CA LYS A 458 -4.95 1.89 -9.85
C LYS A 458 -3.91 2.83 -9.26
N LEU A 459 -4.21 4.13 -9.19
CA LEU A 459 -3.26 5.17 -8.85
C LEU A 459 -2.62 4.96 -7.48
N ARG A 460 -3.42 4.52 -6.50
CA ARG A 460 -2.96 4.33 -5.12
C ARG A 460 -3.37 2.98 -4.52
N SER A 461 -3.62 1.99 -5.36
CA SER A 461 -4.01 0.65 -4.91
C SER A 461 -3.04 0.04 -3.92
N TRP A 462 -1.75 0.34 -4.03
CA TRP A 462 -0.70 -0.18 -3.15
C TRP A 462 -0.47 0.61 -1.87
N THR A 463 -1.09 1.78 -1.65
CA THR A 463 -1.09 2.46 -0.35
C THR A 463 -1.85 1.66 0.72
N LEU A 464 -2.53 0.58 0.34
CA LEU A 464 -3.13 -0.39 1.27
C LEU A 464 -2.11 -1.29 1.97
N SER A 465 -0.89 -1.31 1.47
CA SER A 465 0.21 -2.15 1.94
C SER A 465 0.60 -1.81 3.38
N GLY A 466 0.81 -2.84 4.22
CA GLY A 466 1.28 -2.67 5.60
C GLY A 466 0.27 -2.08 6.60
N HIS A 467 -0.96 -1.83 6.20
CA HIS A 467 -1.93 -1.03 6.96
C HIS A 467 -3.05 -1.80 7.63
N PHE A 468 -2.85 -3.05 8.00
CA PHE A 468 -3.85 -3.85 8.73
C PHE A 468 -4.37 -3.21 10.03
N HIS A 469 -3.66 -2.25 10.57
CA HIS A 469 -4.06 -1.49 11.75
C HIS A 469 -4.96 -0.28 11.44
N GLU A 470 -5.11 0.09 10.18
CA GLU A 470 -5.90 1.25 9.76
C GLU A 470 -7.39 0.91 9.70
N THR A 471 -8.16 1.49 10.61
CA THR A 471 -9.59 1.17 10.76
C THR A 471 -10.45 1.58 9.58
N TYR A 472 -10.07 2.64 8.86
CA TYR A 472 -10.86 3.16 7.74
C TYR A 472 -10.85 2.27 6.50
N MET A 473 -9.79 1.51 6.30
CA MET A 473 -9.62 0.61 5.16
C MET A 473 -9.56 -0.87 5.56
N HIS A 474 -9.93 -1.16 6.80
CA HIS A 474 -9.82 -2.50 7.38
C HIS A 474 -10.51 -3.58 6.53
N ASP A 475 -11.78 -3.35 6.16
CA ASP A 475 -12.51 -4.32 5.34
C ASP A 475 -11.82 -4.56 3.99
N LEU A 476 -11.37 -3.50 3.33
CA LEU A 476 -10.73 -3.57 2.02
C LEU A 476 -9.39 -4.30 2.06
N ILE A 477 -8.56 -4.04 3.08
CA ILE A 477 -7.28 -4.74 3.26
C ILE A 477 -7.52 -6.24 3.49
N HIS A 478 -8.49 -6.59 4.34
CA HIS A 478 -8.83 -7.98 4.62
C HIS A 478 -9.42 -8.70 3.41
N ILE A 479 -10.22 -8.02 2.60
CA ILE A 479 -10.71 -8.55 1.31
C ILE A 479 -9.54 -8.81 0.36
N ASN A 480 -8.62 -7.85 0.20
CA ASN A 480 -7.47 -8.02 -0.67
C ASN A 480 -6.59 -9.18 -0.25
N GLU A 481 -6.35 -9.35 1.06
CA GLU A 481 -5.58 -10.48 1.56
C GLU A 481 -6.31 -11.81 1.36
N ALA A 482 -7.61 -11.86 1.60
CA ALA A 482 -8.40 -13.06 1.31
C ALA A 482 -8.31 -13.45 -0.17
N LEU A 483 -8.44 -12.48 -1.08
CA LEU A 483 -8.35 -12.70 -2.53
C LEU A 483 -6.97 -13.15 -3.00
N SER A 484 -5.90 -12.82 -2.28
CA SER A 484 -4.52 -13.03 -2.74
C SER A 484 -4.17 -14.47 -3.07
N GLY A 485 -4.71 -15.43 -2.32
CA GLY A 485 -4.51 -16.87 -2.52
C GLY A 485 -5.60 -17.56 -3.36
N LEU A 486 -6.66 -16.86 -3.72
CA LEU A 486 -7.79 -17.43 -4.45
C LEU A 486 -7.53 -17.43 -5.97
N PRO A 487 -8.10 -18.44 -6.70
CA PRO A 487 -7.93 -18.55 -8.15
C PRO A 487 -8.78 -17.52 -8.91
N ILE A 488 -8.61 -16.24 -8.62
CA ILE A 488 -9.44 -15.14 -9.11
C ILE A 488 -8.56 -14.04 -9.69
N GLU A 489 -8.93 -13.55 -10.88
CA GLU A 489 -8.35 -12.34 -11.46
C GLU A 489 -8.96 -11.11 -10.77
N VAL A 490 -8.11 -10.22 -10.25
CA VAL A 490 -8.51 -9.02 -9.52
C VAL A 490 -7.88 -7.80 -10.16
N GLN A 491 -8.68 -6.75 -10.38
CA GLN A 491 -8.22 -5.44 -10.82
C GLN A 491 -8.76 -4.32 -9.93
N PHE A 492 -8.06 -3.18 -9.90
CA PHE A 492 -8.52 -1.97 -9.22
C PHE A 492 -9.06 -0.99 -10.25
N ILE A 493 -10.24 -0.41 -9.96
CA ILE A 493 -10.91 0.56 -10.81
C ILE A 493 -11.36 1.77 -10.01
N ASP A 494 -11.49 2.91 -10.67
CA ASP A 494 -12.08 4.11 -10.14
C ASP A 494 -13.35 4.53 -10.92
N PHE A 495 -13.91 5.69 -10.58
CA PHE A 495 -15.14 6.18 -11.18
C PHE A 495 -14.94 6.64 -12.63
N GLU A 496 -13.74 7.09 -12.99
CA GLU A 496 -13.45 7.45 -14.37
C GLU A 496 -13.31 6.20 -15.26
N ASP A 497 -12.70 5.13 -14.75
CA ASP A 497 -12.66 3.82 -15.42
C ASP A 497 -14.08 3.33 -15.75
N ILE A 498 -15.04 3.51 -14.81
CA ILE A 498 -16.45 3.16 -15.06
C ILE A 498 -17.01 3.98 -16.24
N ARG A 499 -16.75 5.29 -16.28
CA ARG A 499 -17.17 6.17 -17.37
C ARG A 499 -16.59 5.75 -18.72
N GLN A 500 -15.38 5.23 -18.71
CA GLN A 500 -14.65 4.75 -19.89
C GLN A 500 -15.04 3.34 -20.31
N GLY A 501 -15.91 2.64 -19.56
CA GLY A 501 -16.49 1.36 -19.96
C GLY A 501 -15.79 0.12 -19.41
N VAL A 502 -14.96 0.23 -18.37
CA VAL A 502 -14.23 -0.90 -17.74
C VAL A 502 -15.16 -2.02 -17.25
N LEU A 503 -16.43 -1.72 -16.99
CA LEU A 503 -17.41 -2.73 -16.53
C LEU A 503 -17.63 -3.88 -17.52
N GLN A 504 -17.27 -3.71 -18.79
CA GLN A 504 -17.33 -4.77 -19.79
C GLN A 504 -16.21 -5.83 -19.59
N GLU A 505 -15.23 -5.53 -18.78
CA GLU A 505 -14.05 -6.39 -18.54
C GLU A 505 -14.16 -7.17 -17.22
N CYS A 506 -15.21 -6.97 -16.44
CA CYS A 506 -15.42 -7.61 -15.14
C CYS A 506 -16.83 -8.16 -14.96
N ASP A 507 -16.95 -9.17 -14.11
CA ASP A 507 -18.23 -9.82 -13.78
C ASP A 507 -18.74 -9.39 -12.40
N VAL A 508 -17.83 -9.00 -11.52
CA VAL A 508 -18.08 -8.61 -10.13
C VAL A 508 -17.38 -7.31 -9.82
N VAL A 509 -18.09 -6.36 -9.23
CA VAL A 509 -17.50 -5.14 -8.65
C VAL A 509 -17.71 -5.17 -7.14
N ILE A 510 -16.62 -5.07 -6.38
CA ILE A 510 -16.61 -4.94 -4.92
C ILE A 510 -16.38 -3.48 -4.55
N ASN A 511 -17.28 -2.91 -3.74
CA ASN A 511 -17.10 -1.61 -3.12
C ASN A 511 -17.17 -1.76 -1.59
N ALA A 512 -16.06 -1.44 -0.91
CA ALA A 512 -15.90 -1.68 0.52
C ALA A 512 -15.29 -0.46 1.22
N GLY A 513 -15.82 -0.11 2.39
CA GLY A 513 -15.26 0.94 3.23
C GLY A 513 -16.30 1.77 3.95
N SER A 514 -15.83 2.68 4.78
CA SER A 514 -16.66 3.61 5.53
C SER A 514 -17.15 4.78 4.65
N ALA A 515 -18.33 5.30 4.95
CA ALA A 515 -18.89 6.46 4.27
C ALA A 515 -17.93 7.66 4.32
N GLY A 516 -17.88 8.42 3.24
CA GLY A 516 -17.01 9.59 3.10
C GLY A 516 -15.54 9.28 2.88
N SER A 517 -15.13 8.01 2.99
CA SER A 517 -13.76 7.60 2.69
C SER A 517 -13.52 7.42 1.19
N ALA A 518 -12.26 7.54 0.77
CA ALA A 518 -11.84 7.24 -0.60
C ALA A 518 -12.14 5.78 -1.00
N TRP A 519 -12.17 4.88 -0.03
CA TRP A 519 -12.38 3.44 -0.22
C TRP A 519 -13.82 3.12 -0.60
N SER A 520 -14.80 3.69 0.11
CA SER A 520 -16.20 3.64 -0.29
C SER A 520 -16.48 4.52 -1.52
N GLY A 521 -15.72 5.61 -1.73
CA GLY A 521 -15.87 6.53 -2.85
C GLY A 521 -16.35 7.93 -2.48
N GLY A 522 -16.97 8.11 -1.31
CA GLY A 522 -17.42 9.40 -0.79
C GLY A 522 -18.21 10.23 -1.81
N GLU A 523 -17.78 11.47 -2.04
CA GLU A 523 -18.44 12.43 -2.93
C GLU A 523 -18.50 11.98 -4.41
N TYR A 524 -17.66 11.04 -4.85
CA TYR A 524 -17.76 10.50 -6.21
C TYR A 524 -19.09 9.82 -6.50
N TRP A 525 -19.82 9.37 -5.47
CA TRP A 525 -21.16 8.83 -5.60
C TRP A 525 -22.26 9.87 -5.92
N SER A 526 -21.92 11.17 -5.95
CA SER A 526 -22.77 12.21 -6.51
C SER A 526 -22.89 12.13 -8.04
N ASP A 527 -22.00 11.39 -8.68
CA ASP A 527 -22.00 11.19 -10.12
C ASP A 527 -23.12 10.24 -10.56
N HIS A 528 -24.21 10.81 -11.02
CA HIS A 528 -25.39 10.07 -11.51
C HIS A 528 -25.03 9.12 -12.66
N LYS A 529 -24.09 9.52 -13.54
CA LYS A 529 -23.72 8.69 -14.68
C LYS A 529 -23.03 7.39 -14.23
N CYS A 530 -22.18 7.44 -13.22
CA CYS A 530 -21.57 6.23 -12.66
C CYS A 530 -22.61 5.31 -12.01
N VAL A 531 -23.57 5.88 -11.27
CA VAL A 531 -24.67 5.12 -10.68
C VAL A 531 -25.50 4.44 -11.76
N ASP A 532 -25.86 5.17 -12.83
CA ASP A 532 -26.63 4.64 -13.95
C ASP A 532 -25.88 3.51 -14.68
N LEU A 533 -24.58 3.70 -14.95
CA LEU A 533 -23.76 2.70 -15.64
C LEU A 533 -23.65 1.42 -14.80
N LEU A 534 -23.40 1.53 -13.50
CA LEU A 534 -23.35 0.38 -12.60
C LEU A 534 -24.70 -0.31 -12.49
N THR A 535 -25.79 0.46 -12.36
CA THR A 535 -27.14 -0.09 -12.30
C THR A 535 -27.51 -0.86 -13.57
N ALA A 536 -27.26 -0.27 -14.75
CA ALA A 536 -27.50 -0.93 -16.03
C ALA A 536 -26.64 -2.19 -16.21
N TRP A 537 -25.36 -2.13 -15.82
CA TRP A 537 -24.45 -3.25 -15.88
C TRP A 537 -24.91 -4.42 -15.00
N VAL A 538 -25.38 -4.15 -13.76
CA VAL A 538 -25.95 -5.20 -12.92
C VAL A 538 -27.24 -5.75 -13.54
N TYR A 539 -28.10 -4.89 -14.06
CA TYR A 539 -29.35 -5.32 -14.70
C TYR A 539 -29.10 -6.29 -15.87
N GLU A 540 -28.01 -6.10 -16.62
CA GLU A 540 -27.60 -6.98 -17.72
C GLU A 540 -26.84 -8.24 -17.30
N GLY A 541 -26.47 -8.41 -16.04
CA GLY A 541 -25.90 -9.66 -15.53
C GLY A 541 -24.69 -9.54 -14.61
N GLY A 542 -24.14 -8.33 -14.42
CA GLY A 542 -23.06 -8.08 -13.48
C GLY A 542 -23.50 -8.25 -12.02
N THR A 543 -22.54 -8.33 -11.12
CA THR A 543 -22.82 -8.39 -9.68
C THR A 543 -22.09 -7.28 -8.92
N PHE A 544 -22.85 -6.50 -8.15
CA PHE A 544 -22.31 -5.50 -7.24
C PHE A 544 -22.28 -6.04 -5.81
N ILE A 545 -21.08 -6.17 -5.22
CA ILE A 545 -20.89 -6.60 -3.83
C ILE A 545 -20.55 -5.37 -3.00
N GLY A 546 -21.43 -5.04 -2.08
CA GLY A 546 -21.23 -3.96 -1.11
C GLY A 546 -20.76 -4.48 0.24
N VAL A 547 -19.72 -3.86 0.79
CA VAL A 547 -19.21 -4.20 2.13
C VAL A 547 -19.11 -2.96 3.00
N ASN A 548 -19.59 -3.04 4.23
CA ASN A 548 -19.64 -1.98 5.23
C ASN A 548 -20.64 -0.85 4.83
N GLN A 549 -20.17 0.27 4.30
CA GLN A 549 -21.00 1.38 3.81
C GLN A 549 -20.73 1.64 2.32
N PRO A 550 -21.08 0.68 1.46
CA PRO A 550 -20.81 0.78 0.03
C PRO A 550 -21.68 1.88 -0.58
N SER A 551 -21.14 2.59 -1.55
CA SER A 551 -21.87 3.65 -2.28
C SER A 551 -22.54 4.70 -1.38
N ALA A 552 -22.05 4.89 -0.15
CA ALA A 552 -22.69 5.74 0.84
C ALA A 552 -22.46 7.23 0.54
N LEU A 553 -23.55 7.97 0.44
CA LEU A 553 -23.57 9.43 0.32
C LEU A 553 -24.88 9.99 0.83
N GLU A 554 -24.81 10.97 1.74
CA GLU A 554 -26.00 11.67 2.25
C GLU A 554 -26.58 12.64 1.22
N GLY A 555 -27.84 13.04 1.43
CA GLY A 555 -28.53 14.02 0.60
C GLY A 555 -29.38 13.46 -0.53
N TYR A 556 -29.52 12.15 -0.61
CA TYR A 556 -30.36 11.44 -1.60
C TYR A 556 -31.49 10.68 -0.91
N ASP A 557 -32.36 10.03 -1.72
CA ASP A 557 -33.47 9.20 -1.24
C ASP A 557 -33.04 7.96 -0.47
N SER A 558 -31.84 7.47 -0.75
CA SER A 558 -31.17 6.37 -0.05
C SER A 558 -29.77 6.79 0.42
N PHE A 559 -29.29 6.21 1.50
CA PHE A 559 -27.93 6.42 1.97
C PHE A 559 -26.90 5.68 1.11
N PHE A 560 -27.20 4.42 0.76
CA PHE A 560 -26.45 3.71 -0.26
C PHE A 560 -26.97 4.09 -1.64
N ARG A 561 -26.17 4.76 -2.47
CA ARG A 561 -26.57 5.12 -3.84
C ARG A 561 -26.97 3.90 -4.69
N MET A 562 -26.49 2.71 -4.31
CA MET A 562 -26.83 1.43 -4.94
C MET A 562 -27.86 0.63 -4.13
N ALA A 563 -28.61 1.25 -3.23
CA ALA A 563 -29.60 0.57 -2.39
C ALA A 563 -30.64 -0.23 -3.21
N HIS A 564 -31.08 0.28 -4.34
CA HIS A 564 -32.06 -0.38 -5.24
C HIS A 564 -31.48 -1.66 -5.88
N VAL A 565 -30.16 -1.71 -6.09
CA VAL A 565 -29.45 -2.92 -6.55
C VAL A 565 -29.25 -3.90 -5.40
N LEU A 566 -28.87 -3.40 -4.22
CA LEU A 566 -28.61 -4.22 -3.04
C LEU A 566 -29.89 -4.75 -2.37
N GLY A 567 -31.04 -4.10 -2.61
CA GLY A 567 -32.33 -4.41 -1.97
C GLY A 567 -32.37 -4.03 -0.48
N LEU A 568 -31.41 -3.22 0.00
CA LEU A 568 -31.29 -2.77 1.37
C LEU A 568 -30.61 -1.41 1.46
N ASP A 569 -30.72 -0.78 2.63
CA ASP A 569 -30.06 0.49 2.93
C ASP A 569 -29.66 0.56 4.41
N GLU A 570 -28.86 1.55 4.76
CA GLU A 570 -28.50 1.87 6.14
C GLU A 570 -29.36 3.02 6.67
N ASP A 571 -29.95 2.84 7.85
CA ASP A 571 -30.69 3.89 8.53
C ASP A 571 -29.73 4.79 9.31
N THR A 572 -29.52 6.00 8.82
CA THR A 572 -28.67 7.01 9.45
C THR A 572 -29.39 7.79 10.56
N GLY A 573 -30.61 7.38 10.92
CA GLY A 573 -31.44 8.07 11.93
C GLY A 573 -32.19 9.30 11.41
N SER A 574 -32.01 9.65 10.14
CA SER A 574 -32.69 10.81 9.50
C SER A 574 -33.98 10.44 8.79
N LYS A 575 -34.28 9.15 8.63
CA LYS A 575 -35.47 8.64 7.95
C LYS A 575 -36.47 8.07 8.92
N VAL A 576 -37.76 8.42 8.72
CA VAL A 576 -38.86 7.72 9.35
C VAL A 576 -39.16 6.49 8.50
N ALA A 577 -38.67 5.33 8.95
CA ALA A 577 -38.94 4.06 8.27
C ALA A 577 -40.38 3.60 8.58
N HIS A 578 -41.27 3.76 7.61
CA HIS A 578 -42.57 3.11 7.63
C HIS A 578 -42.49 1.79 6.88
N GLY A 579 -42.83 0.68 7.55
CA GLY A 579 -42.98 -0.62 6.92
C GLY A 579 -41.66 -1.25 6.47
N ARG A 580 -40.71 -1.39 7.39
CA ARG A 580 -39.55 -2.23 7.16
C ARG A 580 -39.95 -3.66 6.88
N TRP A 581 -39.37 -4.26 5.83
CA TRP A 581 -39.56 -5.65 5.54
C TRP A 581 -39.02 -6.56 6.64
N THR A 582 -39.82 -7.54 7.02
CA THR A 582 -39.35 -8.64 7.87
C THR A 582 -38.68 -9.71 7.01
N PHE A 583 -37.75 -10.43 7.56
CA PHE A 583 -37.06 -11.49 6.84
C PHE A 583 -36.88 -12.74 7.72
N GLU A 584 -36.67 -13.86 7.07
CA GLU A 584 -36.16 -15.10 7.66
C GLU A 584 -34.89 -15.46 6.89
N ALA A 585 -33.79 -15.67 7.62
CA ALA A 585 -32.51 -15.99 7.00
C ALA A 585 -32.50 -17.45 6.53
N ARG A 586 -32.14 -17.65 5.25
CA ARG A 586 -31.99 -18.98 4.62
C ARG A 586 -30.85 -18.98 3.61
N ASP A 587 -29.80 -19.75 3.93
CA ASP A 587 -28.69 -19.97 3.00
C ASP A 587 -29.01 -21.16 2.06
N GLU A 588 -29.91 -20.94 1.13
CA GLU A 588 -30.33 -21.98 0.16
C GLU A 588 -29.23 -22.41 -0.80
N GLN A 589 -28.14 -21.63 -0.87
CA GLN A 589 -27.00 -21.86 -1.75
C GLN A 589 -25.79 -22.46 -1.04
N ASP A 590 -25.87 -22.65 0.28
CA ASP A 590 -24.76 -23.15 1.11
C ASP A 590 -23.47 -22.31 0.94
N LEU A 591 -23.63 -20.98 1.01
CA LEU A 591 -22.50 -20.04 0.82
C LEU A 591 -21.67 -19.87 2.08
N VAL A 592 -22.29 -19.98 3.25
CA VAL A 592 -21.69 -19.64 4.54
C VAL A 592 -21.06 -20.88 5.17
N PRO A 593 -19.72 -21.00 5.16
CA PRO A 593 -19.07 -22.14 5.79
C PRO A 593 -19.25 -22.10 7.33
N GLU A 594 -19.19 -23.28 7.95
CA GLU A 594 -19.20 -23.37 9.41
C GLU A 594 -18.03 -22.57 10.00
N GLY A 595 -18.30 -21.76 11.02
CA GLY A 595 -17.32 -20.90 11.68
C GLY A 595 -17.14 -19.53 11.05
N ALA A 596 -17.71 -19.25 9.88
CA ALA A 596 -17.68 -17.91 9.30
C ALA A 596 -18.33 -16.89 10.24
N SER A 597 -17.68 -15.76 10.42
CA SER A 597 -18.16 -14.73 11.35
C SER A 597 -18.07 -13.34 10.72
N ILE A 598 -19.23 -12.76 10.51
CA ILE A 598 -19.40 -11.39 10.03
C ILE A 598 -19.98 -10.55 11.17
N THR A 599 -19.37 -9.42 11.46
CA THR A 599 -19.87 -8.48 12.45
C THR A 599 -21.08 -7.73 11.88
N PRO A 600 -22.27 -7.86 12.47
CA PRO A 600 -23.45 -7.20 11.95
C PRO A 600 -23.49 -5.70 12.30
N LYS A 601 -24.37 -4.98 11.59
CA LYS A 601 -24.79 -3.62 11.93
C LYS A 601 -26.30 -3.60 12.26
N ASN A 602 -26.68 -2.87 13.28
CA ASN A 602 -28.06 -2.84 13.80
C ASN A 602 -29.01 -1.94 13.00
N ASN A 603 -28.47 -1.16 12.06
CA ASN A 603 -29.21 -0.13 11.32
C ASN A 603 -29.38 -0.48 9.82
N ILE A 604 -29.04 -1.69 9.41
CA ILE A 604 -29.31 -2.18 8.05
C ILE A 604 -30.74 -2.71 7.96
N TYR A 605 -31.46 -2.31 6.93
CA TYR A 605 -32.83 -2.73 6.69
C TYR A 605 -33.11 -3.00 5.21
N LEU A 606 -34.03 -3.93 4.93
CA LEU A 606 -34.46 -4.21 3.56
C LEU A 606 -35.30 -3.07 3.00
N THR A 607 -35.00 -2.67 1.78
CA THR A 607 -35.79 -1.72 0.98
C THR A 607 -36.66 -2.42 -0.06
N ASP A 608 -36.40 -3.70 -0.31
CA ASP A 608 -37.17 -4.55 -1.23
C ASP A 608 -37.43 -5.91 -0.58
N GLY A 609 -38.73 -6.33 -0.58
CA GLY A 609 -39.15 -7.59 -0.01
C GLY A 609 -38.72 -8.82 -0.79
N SER A 610 -38.19 -8.66 -2.00
CA SER A 610 -37.57 -9.75 -2.79
C SER A 610 -36.12 -10.01 -2.47
N ALA A 611 -35.48 -9.13 -1.69
CA ALA A 611 -34.12 -9.36 -1.24
C ALA A 611 -34.05 -10.53 -0.24
N ALA A 612 -33.20 -11.51 -0.51
CA ALA A 612 -33.01 -12.68 0.32
C ALA A 612 -31.94 -12.42 1.38
N VAL A 613 -32.27 -12.62 2.64
CA VAL A 613 -31.27 -12.67 3.72
C VAL A 613 -30.74 -14.08 3.80
N LEU A 614 -29.45 -14.26 3.53
CA LEU A 614 -28.81 -15.57 3.52
C LEU A 614 -28.26 -15.94 4.90
N CYS A 615 -27.78 -14.96 5.65
CA CYS A 615 -27.29 -15.16 7.00
C CYS A 615 -27.65 -13.97 7.90
N GLU A 616 -27.89 -14.28 9.17
CA GLU A 616 -28.20 -13.28 10.20
C GLU A 616 -27.46 -13.59 11.50
N LYS A 617 -27.30 -12.58 12.35
CA LYS A 617 -26.81 -12.73 13.72
C LYS A 617 -27.61 -11.81 14.63
N SER A 618 -28.31 -12.44 15.62
CA SER A 618 -29.17 -11.71 16.58
C SER A 618 -30.24 -10.82 15.91
N GLY A 619 -30.86 -11.31 14.83
CA GLY A 619 -31.86 -10.57 14.07
C GLY A 619 -31.31 -9.49 13.13
N MET A 620 -29.98 -9.42 12.98
CA MET A 620 -29.32 -8.45 12.11
C MET A 620 -28.72 -9.14 10.89
N ILE A 621 -28.84 -8.51 9.72
CA ILE A 621 -28.35 -9.05 8.44
C ILE A 621 -26.81 -9.13 8.46
N THR A 622 -26.25 -10.28 8.13
CA THR A 622 -24.81 -10.49 7.94
C THR A 622 -24.42 -10.89 6.52
N LEU A 623 -25.37 -11.40 5.74
CA LEU A 623 -25.23 -11.64 4.30
C LEU A 623 -26.61 -11.56 3.66
N SER A 624 -26.71 -10.81 2.58
CA SER A 624 -27.93 -10.77 1.75
C SER A 624 -27.59 -10.77 0.27
N ALA A 625 -28.55 -11.22 -0.53
CA ALA A 625 -28.48 -11.18 -1.99
C ALA A 625 -29.83 -10.72 -2.55
N HIS A 626 -29.78 -9.82 -3.55
CA HIS A 626 -30.95 -9.31 -4.23
C HIS A 626 -30.80 -9.52 -5.73
N ALA A 627 -31.76 -10.19 -6.34
CA ALA A 627 -31.81 -10.33 -7.80
C ALA A 627 -32.21 -9.00 -8.43
N PHE A 628 -31.41 -8.48 -9.34
CA PHE A 628 -31.66 -7.22 -10.03
C PHE A 628 -31.47 -7.40 -11.55
N GLY A 629 -32.54 -7.53 -12.29
CA GLY A 629 -32.50 -7.93 -13.70
C GLY A 629 -31.92 -9.33 -13.86
N LYS A 630 -30.87 -9.46 -14.65
CA LYS A 630 -30.07 -10.71 -14.80
C LYS A 630 -28.96 -10.88 -13.80
N GLY A 631 -28.58 -9.79 -13.11
CA GLY A 631 -27.50 -9.76 -12.16
C GLY A 631 -27.95 -9.73 -10.71
N LYS A 632 -27.05 -9.32 -9.81
CA LYS A 632 -27.27 -9.40 -8.36
C LYS A 632 -26.62 -8.22 -7.63
N GLY A 633 -27.24 -7.80 -6.53
CA GLY A 633 -26.61 -7.03 -5.47
C GLY A 633 -26.35 -7.96 -4.27
N ILE A 634 -25.16 -7.95 -3.71
CA ILE A 634 -24.82 -8.74 -2.53
C ILE A 634 -24.25 -7.81 -1.45
N TYR A 635 -24.62 -8.03 -0.21
CA TYR A 635 -24.19 -7.16 0.88
C TYR A 635 -23.65 -7.94 2.08
N LEU A 636 -22.53 -7.42 2.63
CA LEU A 636 -21.94 -7.83 3.90
C LEU A 636 -21.70 -6.56 4.76
N PRO A 637 -22.11 -6.52 6.03
CA PRO A 637 -21.91 -5.37 6.90
C PRO A 637 -20.46 -5.14 7.32
N SER A 638 -19.60 -6.14 7.19
CA SER A 638 -18.17 -6.08 7.50
C SER A 638 -17.44 -7.25 6.85
N PHE A 639 -16.12 -7.16 6.79
CA PHE A 639 -15.29 -8.30 6.42
C PHE A 639 -13.99 -8.32 7.24
N THR A 640 -13.71 -9.41 7.90
CA THR A 640 -12.47 -9.66 8.65
C THR A 640 -11.84 -10.94 8.13
N LEU A 641 -10.53 -10.93 7.90
CA LEU A 641 -9.78 -12.07 7.40
C LEU A 641 -9.82 -13.23 8.42
N SER A 642 -10.25 -14.38 7.93
CA SER A 642 -10.10 -15.70 8.57
C SER A 642 -10.14 -16.76 7.47
N PHE A 643 -9.85 -18.02 7.80
CA PHE A 643 -9.97 -19.11 6.83
C PHE A 643 -11.41 -19.29 6.37
N GLU A 644 -12.34 -19.22 7.30
CA GLU A 644 -13.77 -19.38 7.06
C GLU A 644 -14.32 -18.21 6.22
N ASN A 645 -13.95 -16.98 6.57
CA ASN A 645 -14.40 -15.80 5.85
C ASN A 645 -13.76 -15.72 4.43
N THR A 646 -12.53 -16.21 4.27
CA THR A 646 -11.90 -16.35 2.95
C THR A 646 -12.70 -17.31 2.06
N ARG A 647 -13.13 -18.46 2.62
CA ARG A 647 -14.01 -19.39 1.91
C ARG A 647 -15.39 -18.79 1.62
N LEU A 648 -15.96 -18.06 2.58
CA LEU A 648 -17.21 -17.32 2.35
C LEU A 648 -17.08 -16.36 1.16
N LEU A 649 -16.02 -15.58 1.11
CA LEU A 649 -15.77 -14.65 0.00
C LEU A 649 -15.64 -15.39 -1.35
N LEU A 650 -14.91 -16.49 -1.40
CA LEU A 650 -14.81 -17.33 -2.59
C LEU A 650 -16.18 -17.84 -3.03
N ASN A 651 -16.99 -18.37 -2.10
CA ASN A 651 -18.33 -18.88 -2.40
C ASN A 651 -19.25 -17.76 -2.92
N VAL A 652 -19.21 -16.58 -2.31
CA VAL A 652 -19.97 -15.40 -2.74
C VAL A 652 -19.58 -14.96 -4.17
N ILE A 653 -18.28 -14.94 -4.48
CA ILE A 653 -17.81 -14.58 -5.82
C ILE A 653 -18.22 -15.64 -6.84
N ARG A 654 -18.10 -16.94 -6.52
CA ARG A 654 -18.56 -18.02 -7.40
C ARG A 654 -20.08 -18.00 -7.60
N TYR A 655 -20.83 -17.66 -6.56
CA TYR A 655 -22.27 -17.44 -6.66
C TYR A 655 -22.59 -16.26 -7.57
N ALA A 656 -21.87 -15.15 -7.41
CA ALA A 656 -21.99 -13.97 -8.26
C ALA A 656 -21.76 -14.31 -9.74
N GLY A 657 -20.72 -15.07 -10.05
CA GLY A 657 -20.36 -15.52 -11.39
C GLY A 657 -21.12 -16.74 -11.91
N ASN A 658 -22.09 -17.28 -11.15
CA ASN A 658 -22.82 -18.52 -11.48
C ASN A 658 -21.91 -19.78 -11.63
N GLU A 659 -20.83 -19.83 -10.86
CA GLU A 659 -19.82 -20.93 -10.90
C GLU A 659 -19.86 -21.84 -9.66
N LEU A 660 -20.87 -21.78 -8.80
CA LEU A 660 -20.96 -22.61 -7.59
C LEU A 660 -20.89 -24.12 -7.84
N LYS A 661 -21.36 -24.57 -8.98
CA LYS A 661 -21.37 -26.00 -9.36
C LYS A 661 -20.01 -26.54 -9.80
N ASP A 662 -19.09 -25.65 -10.19
CA ASP A 662 -17.72 -26.03 -10.55
C ASP A 662 -16.84 -26.04 -9.30
N THR A 663 -16.54 -27.23 -8.79
CA THR A 663 -15.71 -27.42 -7.57
C THR A 663 -14.26 -27.75 -7.87
N LYS A 664 -13.87 -27.77 -9.15
CA LYS A 664 -12.52 -28.14 -9.54
C LYS A 664 -11.47 -27.19 -8.97
N TYR A 665 -10.39 -27.79 -8.50
CA TYR A 665 -9.23 -27.05 -7.97
C TYR A 665 -9.55 -26.13 -6.80
N ILE A 666 -10.53 -26.55 -5.98
CA ILE A 666 -10.87 -25.96 -4.69
C ILE A 666 -10.76 -27.07 -3.64
N THR A 667 -10.04 -26.81 -2.57
CA THR A 667 -9.92 -27.75 -1.44
C THR A 667 -11.23 -27.83 -0.65
N ASP A 668 -11.57 -28.98 -0.14
CA ASP A 668 -12.73 -29.13 0.76
C ASP A 668 -12.43 -28.62 2.19
N ASN A 669 -11.16 -28.59 2.57
CA ASN A 669 -10.70 -28.15 3.89
C ASN A 669 -10.35 -26.65 3.87
N LEU A 670 -10.90 -25.88 4.81
CA LEU A 670 -10.75 -24.42 4.89
C LEU A 670 -9.30 -23.95 5.18
N TYR A 671 -8.50 -24.79 5.84
CA TYR A 671 -7.12 -24.48 6.21
C TYR A 671 -6.11 -24.79 5.11
N THR A 672 -6.59 -25.30 3.99
CA THR A 672 -5.77 -25.63 2.84
C THR A 672 -6.19 -24.85 1.60
N GLU A 673 -5.25 -24.60 0.73
CA GLU A 673 -5.49 -24.00 -0.58
C GLU A 673 -4.71 -24.77 -1.63
N CYS A 674 -5.11 -24.69 -2.90
CA CYS A 674 -4.40 -25.31 -4.00
C CYS A 674 -4.28 -24.40 -5.21
N ALA A 675 -3.25 -24.64 -6.02
CA ALA A 675 -3.09 -24.09 -7.35
C ALA A 675 -2.80 -25.22 -8.34
N TYR A 676 -3.48 -25.20 -9.47
CA TYR A 676 -3.26 -26.15 -10.55
C TYR A 676 -2.64 -25.45 -11.75
N TYR A 677 -1.59 -26.04 -12.29
CA TYR A 677 -0.89 -25.57 -13.48
C TYR A 677 -1.20 -26.52 -14.66
N PRO A 678 -2.15 -26.16 -15.54
CA PRO A 678 -2.69 -27.07 -16.55
C PRO A 678 -1.64 -27.56 -17.54
N GLU A 679 -0.74 -26.70 -17.98
CA GLU A 679 0.27 -27.02 -18.99
C GLU A 679 1.28 -28.09 -18.52
N SER A 680 1.61 -28.06 -17.22
CA SER A 680 2.51 -29.02 -16.58
C SER A 680 1.78 -30.18 -15.88
N LYS A 681 0.46 -30.10 -15.76
CA LYS A 681 -0.38 -31.02 -14.96
C LYS A 681 0.06 -31.12 -13.50
N ILE A 682 0.54 -30.04 -12.94
CA ILE A 682 1.02 -30.00 -11.56
C ILE A 682 -0.04 -29.35 -10.67
N LEU A 683 -0.38 -30.06 -9.60
CA LEU A 683 -1.20 -29.59 -8.51
C LEU A 683 -0.29 -29.27 -7.32
N VAL A 684 -0.36 -28.04 -6.84
CA VAL A 684 0.30 -27.59 -5.60
C VAL A 684 -0.77 -27.44 -4.53
N VAL A 685 -0.55 -28.03 -3.37
CA VAL A 685 -1.47 -27.92 -2.22
C VAL A 685 -0.68 -27.44 -1.03
N ILE A 686 -1.21 -26.45 -0.33
CA ILE A 686 -0.60 -25.83 0.85
C ILE A 686 -1.48 -25.97 2.07
N ASN A 687 -0.85 -26.19 3.22
CA ASN A 687 -1.48 -26.12 4.55
C ASN A 687 -1.12 -24.78 5.18
N ASN A 688 -2.13 -23.94 5.42
CA ASN A 688 -1.97 -22.62 6.01
C ASN A 688 -2.13 -22.61 7.55
N SER A 689 -2.24 -23.78 8.16
CA SER A 689 -2.43 -23.93 9.60
C SER A 689 -1.24 -24.62 10.29
N ASP A 690 -1.19 -24.51 11.60
CA ASP A 690 -0.21 -25.16 12.49
C ASP A 690 -0.61 -26.58 12.90
N GLN A 691 -1.61 -27.16 12.23
CA GLN A 691 -2.12 -28.49 12.48
C GLN A 691 -2.00 -29.38 11.23
N LEU A 692 -1.90 -30.70 11.45
CA LEU A 692 -2.04 -31.68 10.37
C LEU A 692 -3.40 -31.52 9.69
N GLN A 693 -3.43 -31.42 8.39
CA GLN A 693 -4.65 -31.27 7.60
C GLN A 693 -4.80 -32.38 6.58
N LYS A 694 -6.03 -32.84 6.41
CA LYS A 694 -6.42 -33.72 5.32
C LYS A 694 -7.37 -32.96 4.42
N THR A 695 -7.14 -33.02 3.12
CA THR A 695 -7.97 -32.30 2.12
C THR A 695 -8.22 -33.16 0.90
N THR A 696 -9.37 -32.95 0.27
CA THR A 696 -9.75 -33.57 -1.00
C THR A 696 -10.04 -32.49 -2.02
N ILE A 697 -9.57 -32.69 -3.23
CA ILE A 697 -9.66 -31.72 -4.33
C ILE A 697 -10.23 -32.45 -5.54
N ASP A 698 -11.31 -31.93 -6.10
CA ASP A 698 -11.85 -32.39 -7.38
C ASP A 698 -10.99 -31.88 -8.51
N THR A 699 -10.60 -32.77 -9.42
CA THR A 699 -9.84 -32.41 -10.62
C THR A 699 -10.45 -33.08 -11.85
N GLU A 700 -10.04 -32.69 -13.04
CA GLU A 700 -10.46 -33.36 -14.27
C GLU A 700 -9.95 -34.81 -14.38
N TYR A 701 -8.97 -35.18 -13.54
CA TYR A 701 -8.40 -36.55 -13.47
C TYR A 701 -8.96 -37.34 -12.26
N GLY A 702 -10.06 -36.90 -11.65
CA GLY A 702 -10.64 -37.47 -10.44
C GLY A 702 -10.24 -36.76 -9.16
N GLN A 703 -10.71 -37.32 -8.06
CA GLN A 703 -10.45 -36.76 -6.73
C GLN A 703 -9.02 -37.02 -6.26
N GLN A 704 -8.37 -36.01 -5.74
CA GLN A 704 -7.06 -36.09 -5.09
C GLN A 704 -7.23 -35.89 -3.59
N THR A 705 -6.90 -36.90 -2.80
CA THR A 705 -6.91 -36.77 -1.31
C THR A 705 -5.47 -36.74 -0.82
N LEU A 706 -5.15 -35.75 -0.01
CA LEU A 706 -3.80 -35.48 0.50
C LEU A 706 -3.84 -35.20 2.01
N GLU A 707 -2.75 -35.53 2.67
CA GLU A 707 -2.49 -35.21 4.08
C GLU A 707 -1.23 -34.34 4.13
N LEU A 708 -1.30 -33.19 4.77
CA LEU A 708 -0.23 -32.19 4.83
C LEU A 708 0.14 -31.92 6.29
N ASP A 709 1.41 -31.98 6.58
CA ASP A 709 1.97 -31.52 7.86
C ASP A 709 1.72 -30.01 8.07
N PRO A 710 1.85 -29.51 9.32
CA PRO A 710 1.73 -28.09 9.61
C PRO A 710 2.61 -27.22 8.68
N PHE A 711 1.99 -26.21 8.07
CA PHE A 711 2.65 -25.24 7.17
C PHE A 711 3.33 -25.83 5.94
N ASP A 712 3.04 -27.09 5.57
CA ASP A 712 3.73 -27.79 4.49
C ASP A 712 3.14 -27.47 3.11
N THR A 713 3.91 -27.82 2.08
CA THR A 713 3.55 -27.71 0.66
C THR A 713 3.77 -29.05 -0.02
N ILE A 714 2.77 -29.53 -0.75
CA ILE A 714 2.90 -30.71 -1.61
C ILE A 714 2.78 -30.27 -3.06
N ILE A 715 3.77 -30.67 -3.86
CA ILE A 715 3.79 -30.47 -5.31
C ILE A 715 3.66 -31.85 -5.97
N ARG A 716 2.61 -32.05 -6.77
CA ARG A 716 2.28 -33.35 -7.34
C ARG A 716 1.85 -33.25 -8.80
N THR A 717 2.39 -34.13 -9.65
CA THR A 717 1.86 -34.34 -11.00
C THR A 717 0.57 -35.16 -10.91
N ILE A 718 -0.46 -34.76 -11.63
CA ILE A 718 -1.76 -35.45 -11.71
C ILE A 718 -2.09 -35.80 -13.18
N GLY A 719 -2.85 -36.84 -13.40
CA GLY A 719 -3.30 -37.20 -14.75
C GLY A 719 -2.33 -38.09 -15.59
N ASP A 720 -1.45 -38.84 -14.93
CA ASP A 720 -0.64 -39.89 -15.55
C ASP A 720 -1.35 -41.24 -15.49
#